data_0f45fe2c7bde1e12f1aff407904174c1
#
_entry.id   0f45fe2c7bde1e12f1aff407904174c1
#
_cell.length_a   1.000
_cell.length_b   1.000
_cell.length_c   1.000
_cell.angle_alpha   90.00
_cell.angle_beta   90.00
_cell.angle_gamma   90.00
#
_symmetry.space_group_name_H-M   'P 1'
#
loop_
_entity.id
_entity.type
_entity.pdbx_description
1 polymer ?
#
loop_
_entity_poly.entity_id
_entity_poly.type
_entity_poly.pdbx_seq_one_letter_code
_entity_poly.pdbx_strand_id
1 'polypeptide(L)'
;QGGNGNNAANGAKPHTPGPRPGNNPFSRKQGMRTPTPGDIPRPHPMNRPSANNNGEGRRGGRPGQGGGQRGGFRGRPGQGGGAKPGQWGQHRPGQGGGQRPAGGGNRFGGGSNTNGGGFQGGNSAPGNGPARGGGRGRGGAAGAFGRQGGKSSKARKNRLAKRQEFQEMKAPVIGGVRIPTGNGQTVRLRQGASLADLAEKINVNPAALVTVLFHLGEMATATQSLDESTFQILGEEIGWDIKIVSAEEEDKELLQQFDIDLDEEELQEDEDLKPRPPVVTVMGHVDHGKTRLLDTIRRTNVIAREAGGITQRIGAYQVTVDLEGEPRKITFLDTPGHEAFTAMRARGAELTDVAILVVAADDGVMPQTVEAINHAQAANVPIVVAVNKIDKQGANPDKVRGQLTEYGLVPEEYGGSTMFVDISAKQGTNVDKLLEAVLLTADAELDLRANPDMDARGATVEARLDKGRGAVATVLVQSGTLHIGDSIVAGTSYGRVRAMLDENGNHMKEAAPSTPVQVLGLTSVPTAGDLFLVASDDRTARQIAEKRQATERAAQLAKRRKVVSLESLKEQFAKSEVDMLNIVIKGDSSGSVEALEDSLMKIEVSDEVGIQVIHRGVGAITQNDVNLATVDKAVIIGFNVRPNRQVADLAEREGVEIKYYSIIYKAIEDIEASLKGMLKPEFEEVVTSHSEIREIFRSSKFGNIAGVMVQDGEVKRGTKCRILRNGIATVNDLEISSLRRFKDDVTSVKEGYEAGINLGSFNDIELGDIIETFEMREIERK
;
A
#
# COMPACT_ATOMS: atom_id res chain seq x y z
N GLN A 1 -51.05 40.63 -49.46
CA GLN A 1 -51.96 39.86 -50.31
C GLN A 1 -51.33 38.54 -50.52
N GLY A 2 -51.74 37.52 -49.86
CA GLY A 2 -52.74 36.54 -50.23
C GLY A 2 -52.06 35.29 -50.51
N GLY A 3 -52.32 34.28 -49.79
CA GLY A 3 -53.09 33.12 -50.03
C GLY A 3 -52.54 31.84 -49.35
N ASN A 4 -53.37 31.41 -48.51
CA ASN A 4 -53.65 30.06 -48.02
C ASN A 4 -53.05 28.87 -48.76
N GLY A 5 -52.68 27.82 -48.01
CA GLY A 5 -52.48 26.46 -48.47
C GLY A 5 -52.03 25.51 -47.35
N ASN A 6 -53.03 25.03 -46.57
CA ASN A 6 -52.91 23.85 -45.71
C ASN A 6 -52.33 22.63 -46.48
N ASN A 7 -51.38 21.95 -45.90
CA ASN A 7 -51.41 20.48 -45.92
C ASN A 7 -50.54 19.90 -44.80
N ALA A 8 -51.21 19.19 -43.94
CA ALA A 8 -50.66 18.34 -42.92
C ALA A 8 -49.93 17.13 -43.57
N ALA A 9 -48.67 16.95 -43.27
CA ALA A 9 -47.97 15.69 -43.51
C ALA A 9 -47.33 15.22 -42.22
N ASN A 10 -47.87 14.13 -41.71
CA ASN A 10 -47.35 13.30 -40.59
C ASN A 10 -45.87 12.98 -40.77
N GLY A 11 -45.04 13.58 -39.98
CA GLY A 11 -43.65 13.17 -39.80
C GLY A 11 -43.56 12.06 -38.76
N ALA A 12 -43.45 10.84 -39.24
CA ALA A 12 -43.12 9.69 -38.40
C ALA A 12 -41.70 9.85 -37.80
N LYS A 13 -41.63 9.87 -36.47
CA LYS A 13 -40.36 9.74 -35.74
C LYS A 13 -39.73 8.40 -36.07
N PRO A 14 -38.41 8.32 -36.27
CA PRO A 14 -37.73 7.03 -36.43
C PRO A 14 -37.79 6.26 -35.11
N HIS A 15 -38.38 5.07 -35.16
CA HIS A 15 -38.33 4.09 -34.09
C HIS A 15 -36.89 3.54 -33.99
N THR A 16 -36.22 3.84 -32.89
CA THR A 16 -35.08 3.06 -32.44
C THR A 16 -35.53 1.60 -32.19
N PRO A 17 -34.89 0.60 -32.75
CA PRO A 17 -35.20 -0.80 -32.44
C PRO A 17 -34.87 -1.07 -30.98
N GLY A 18 -35.88 -1.29 -30.17
CA GLY A 18 -35.69 -1.84 -28.83
C GLY A 18 -35.04 -3.21 -28.90
N PRO A 19 -34.30 -3.63 -27.88
CA PRO A 19 -33.68 -4.95 -27.86
C PRO A 19 -34.74 -6.02 -28.02
N ARG A 20 -34.58 -6.89 -29.02
CA ARG A 20 -35.40 -8.08 -29.20
C ARG A 20 -35.31 -8.90 -27.90
N PRO A 21 -36.42 -9.38 -27.32
CA PRO A 21 -36.36 -10.31 -26.20
C PRO A 21 -35.59 -11.56 -26.67
N GLY A 22 -34.43 -11.77 -26.04
CA GLY A 22 -33.66 -12.97 -26.28
C GLY A 22 -34.50 -14.18 -25.86
N ASN A 23 -34.51 -15.23 -26.69
CA ASN A 23 -35.07 -16.52 -26.34
C ASN A 23 -34.33 -17.05 -25.09
N ASN A 24 -34.90 -16.79 -23.93
CA ASN A 24 -34.41 -17.37 -22.67
C ASN A 24 -35.21 -18.65 -22.43
N PRO A 25 -34.63 -19.85 -22.60
CA PRO A 25 -35.32 -21.12 -22.43
C PRO A 25 -35.82 -21.38 -20.99
N PHE A 26 -35.55 -20.47 -20.05
CA PHE A 26 -35.99 -20.59 -18.66
C PHE A 26 -37.09 -19.63 -18.22
N SER A 27 -37.72 -18.90 -19.13
CA SER A 27 -38.78 -17.96 -18.82
C SER A 27 -40.13 -18.66 -18.67
N ARG A 28 -40.71 -18.63 -17.47
CA ARG A 28 -42.01 -19.22 -17.10
C ARG A 28 -43.24 -18.61 -17.79
N LYS A 29 -43.08 -17.63 -18.66
CA LYS A 29 -44.21 -16.92 -19.31
C LYS A 29 -44.60 -17.49 -20.70
N GLN A 30 -43.94 -18.51 -21.21
CA GLN A 30 -44.22 -19.07 -22.56
C GLN A 30 -44.59 -20.55 -22.55
N GLY A 31 -45.29 -21.09 -21.58
CA GLY A 31 -45.95 -22.41 -21.66
C GLY A 31 -45.04 -23.61 -22.02
N MET A 32 -43.70 -23.48 -21.88
CA MET A 32 -42.78 -24.59 -22.13
C MET A 32 -42.61 -25.43 -20.87
N ARG A 33 -42.55 -26.74 -21.05
CA ARG A 33 -42.29 -27.74 -20.00
C ARG A 33 -40.91 -27.47 -19.36
N THR A 34 -40.83 -27.63 -18.04
CA THR A 34 -39.54 -27.60 -17.34
C THR A 34 -38.64 -28.71 -17.88
N PRO A 35 -37.40 -28.39 -18.33
CA PRO A 35 -36.48 -29.41 -18.81
C PRO A 35 -36.10 -30.39 -17.69
N THR A 36 -36.12 -31.67 -18.02
CA THR A 36 -35.62 -32.72 -17.14
C THR A 36 -34.08 -32.83 -17.23
N PRO A 37 -33.40 -33.47 -16.26
CA PRO A 37 -31.93 -33.61 -16.29
C PRO A 37 -31.35 -34.30 -17.53
N GLY A 38 -32.22 -34.93 -18.37
CA GLY A 38 -31.84 -35.53 -19.65
C GLY A 38 -31.76 -34.57 -20.85
N ASP A 39 -32.31 -33.36 -20.69
CA ASP A 39 -32.40 -32.37 -21.79
C ASP A 39 -31.21 -31.40 -21.84
N ILE A 40 -30.22 -31.55 -20.96
CA ILE A 40 -29.00 -30.75 -20.94
C ILE A 40 -27.97 -31.34 -21.88
N PRO A 41 -27.53 -30.63 -22.94
CA PRO A 41 -26.46 -31.11 -23.80
C PRO A 41 -25.18 -31.28 -22.99
N ARG A 42 -24.58 -32.46 -23.03
CA ARG A 42 -23.26 -32.70 -22.44
C ARG A 42 -22.22 -31.95 -23.27
N PRO A 43 -21.24 -31.25 -22.64
CA PRO A 43 -20.16 -30.63 -23.39
C PRO A 43 -19.31 -31.70 -24.07
N HIS A 44 -19.14 -31.56 -25.39
CA HIS A 44 -18.20 -32.36 -26.16
C HIS A 44 -16.76 -32.05 -25.70
N PRO A 45 -15.87 -33.05 -25.60
CA PRO A 45 -14.47 -32.82 -25.33
C PRO A 45 -13.85 -32.00 -26.44
N MET A 46 -13.19 -30.88 -26.10
CA MET A 46 -12.45 -30.06 -27.05
C MET A 46 -11.33 -30.89 -27.70
N ASN A 47 -11.38 -31.04 -29.00
CA ASN A 47 -10.27 -31.52 -29.83
C ASN A 47 -9.08 -30.55 -29.68
N ARG A 48 -7.92 -31.10 -29.38
CA ARG A 48 -6.64 -30.38 -29.44
C ARG A 48 -6.39 -29.86 -30.86
N PRO A 49 -5.93 -28.63 -31.08
CA PRO A 49 -5.57 -28.18 -32.41
C PRO A 49 -4.32 -28.91 -32.90
N SER A 50 -4.44 -29.56 -34.03
CA SER A 50 -3.31 -30.06 -34.80
C SER A 50 -2.56 -28.89 -35.42
N ALA A 51 -1.25 -28.89 -35.29
CA ALA A 51 -0.36 -27.94 -35.93
C ALA A 51 -0.54 -27.97 -37.44
N ASN A 52 -0.94 -26.85 -38.03
CA ASN A 52 -1.01 -26.65 -39.48
C ASN A 52 0.34 -26.11 -39.94
N ASN A 53 1.04 -26.93 -40.72
CA ASN A 53 2.25 -26.57 -41.43
C ASN A 53 1.85 -26.26 -42.88
N ASN A 54 1.81 -24.99 -43.25
CA ASN A 54 1.63 -24.55 -44.63
C ASN A 54 2.97 -24.54 -45.36
N GLY A 55 3.12 -25.41 -46.32
CA GLY A 55 4.19 -25.36 -47.32
C GLY A 55 3.63 -25.67 -48.69
N GLU A 56 3.67 -24.70 -49.58
CA GLU A 56 3.32 -24.75 -50.97
C GLU A 56 4.23 -25.67 -51.80
N GLY A 57 3.66 -26.35 -52.79
CA GLY A 57 4.40 -26.56 -54.03
C GLY A 57 4.32 -27.91 -54.71
N ARG A 58 3.40 -28.03 -55.68
CA ARG A 58 3.48 -28.66 -57.02
C ARG A 58 3.81 -30.15 -57.20
N ARG A 59 2.77 -30.83 -57.78
CA ARG A 59 2.73 -31.76 -58.93
C ARG A 59 3.60 -33.00 -58.99
N GLY A 60 2.92 -34.12 -59.12
CA GLY A 60 3.21 -35.09 -60.21
C GLY A 60 3.62 -36.50 -59.81
N GLY A 61 2.82 -37.50 -60.19
CA GLY A 61 3.36 -38.80 -60.55
C GLY A 61 3.13 -40.00 -59.63
N ARG A 62 2.16 -40.83 -60.02
CA ARG A 62 1.99 -42.24 -59.63
C ARG A 62 2.99 -43.10 -60.42
N PRO A 63 3.14 -44.46 -60.30
CA PRO A 63 2.95 -45.45 -59.22
C PRO A 63 4.12 -46.47 -59.13
N GLY A 64 4.07 -47.40 -58.16
CA GLY A 64 4.84 -48.68 -58.25
C GLY A 64 5.20 -49.29 -56.90
N GLN A 65 4.48 -50.29 -56.54
CA GLN A 65 4.74 -51.71 -56.26
C GLN A 65 6.00 -52.10 -55.42
N GLY A 66 5.75 -52.98 -54.46
CA GLY A 66 6.60 -54.06 -53.97
C GLY A 66 7.12 -53.81 -52.54
N GLY A 67 6.91 -54.61 -51.54
CA GLY A 67 6.86 -56.03 -51.38
C GLY A 67 7.71 -56.44 -50.23
N GLY A 68 7.21 -57.30 -49.32
CA GLY A 68 8.04 -58.15 -48.45
C GLY A 68 8.03 -57.86 -46.99
N GLN A 69 7.27 -58.50 -46.24
CA GLN A 69 7.28 -59.82 -45.58
C GLN A 69 7.92 -59.87 -44.16
N ARG A 70 7.07 -60.44 -43.29
CA ARG A 70 7.31 -61.37 -42.13
C ARG A 70 7.83 -60.75 -40.83
N GLY A 71 7.30 -61.10 -39.70
CA GLY A 71 6.48 -62.13 -39.03
C GLY A 71 6.43 -61.73 -37.59
N GLY A 72 5.45 -61.96 -36.83
CA GLY A 72 4.77 -63.17 -36.47
C GLY A 72 4.94 -63.41 -34.96
N PHE A 73 3.87 -63.55 -34.26
CA PHE A 73 3.44 -64.45 -33.16
C PHE A 73 2.70 -63.66 -32.05
N ARG A 74 1.38 -63.82 -32.08
CA ARG A 74 0.48 -64.71 -31.33
C ARG A 74 0.57 -64.62 -29.79
N GLY A 75 -0.62 -64.32 -29.22
CA GLY A 75 -1.17 -64.96 -28.06
C GLY A 75 -2.19 -64.14 -27.28
N ARG A 76 -3.48 -64.46 -27.48
CA ARG A 76 -4.65 -64.18 -26.66
C ARG A 76 -4.90 -65.44 -25.79
N PRO A 77 -5.91 -65.57 -24.89
CA PRO A 77 -6.74 -64.64 -24.11
C PRO A 77 -7.00 -65.14 -22.66
N GLY A 78 -7.90 -64.42 -21.92
CA GLY A 78 -8.65 -64.97 -20.78
C GLY A 78 -8.99 -63.86 -19.77
N GLN A 79 -10.14 -63.31 -19.80
CA GLN A 79 -11.40 -63.54 -19.14
C GLN A 79 -11.38 -63.48 -17.58
N GLY A 80 -12.16 -62.57 -17.04
CA GLY A 80 -13.06 -62.90 -15.93
C GLY A 80 -13.11 -61.87 -14.81
N GLY A 81 -14.21 -61.14 -14.67
CA GLY A 81 -15.11 -61.04 -13.58
C GLY A 81 -14.69 -60.07 -12.47
N GLY A 82 -15.31 -59.04 -12.17
CA GLY A 82 -16.64 -58.84 -11.67
C GLY A 82 -16.65 -58.42 -10.20
N ALA A 83 -17.35 -57.33 -9.91
CA ALA A 83 -18.05 -56.97 -8.68
C ALA A 83 -17.43 -56.05 -7.61
N LYS A 84 -18.23 -55.10 -7.33
CA LYS A 84 -18.29 -54.01 -6.35
C LYS A 84 -18.52 -54.47 -4.87
N PRO A 85 -18.88 -53.60 -3.96
CA PRO A 85 -18.08 -52.89 -2.96
C PRO A 85 -18.56 -53.18 -1.52
N GLY A 86 -17.91 -52.65 -0.50
CA GLY A 86 -18.45 -52.64 0.86
C GLY A 86 -17.39 -52.58 1.95
N GLN A 87 -17.23 -51.44 2.59
CA GLN A 87 -17.68 -51.12 3.94
C GLN A 87 -16.97 -51.81 5.13
N TRP A 88 -16.35 -50.95 5.98
CA TRP A 88 -16.24 -50.99 7.45
C TRP A 88 -15.58 -52.16 8.19
N GLY A 89 -14.68 -51.80 9.15
CA GLY A 89 -14.47 -52.61 10.33
C GLY A 89 -13.11 -52.49 10.99
N GLN A 90 -13.12 -51.82 12.12
CA GLN A 90 -12.09 -51.79 13.17
C GLN A 90 -11.62 -53.19 13.59
N HIS A 91 -10.37 -53.35 14.03
CA HIS A 91 -9.96 -53.87 15.35
C HIS A 91 -8.47 -54.20 15.41
N ARG A 92 -7.86 -53.82 16.54
CA ARG A 92 -6.56 -54.24 17.11
C ARG A 92 -6.76 -55.64 17.79
N PRO A 93 -5.71 -56.27 18.41
CA PRO A 93 -4.25 -56.31 18.32
C PRO A 93 -3.67 -57.75 18.35
N GLY A 94 -2.32 -57.88 18.31
CA GLY A 94 -1.67 -59.12 18.81
C GLY A 94 -0.31 -59.44 18.20
N GLN A 95 0.71 -59.23 18.95
CA GLN A 95 1.90 -59.96 19.35
C GLN A 95 2.63 -60.94 18.42
N GLY A 96 3.97 -60.80 18.42
CA GLY A 96 4.97 -61.92 18.33
C GLY A 96 5.87 -61.78 17.13
N GLY A 97 7.13 -61.42 17.26
CA GLY A 97 8.25 -62.18 17.69
C GLY A 97 9.25 -62.35 16.56
N GLY A 98 10.53 -61.93 16.71
CA GLY A 98 11.61 -62.65 16.05
C GLY A 98 12.63 -61.86 15.20
N GLN A 99 13.73 -61.51 15.86
CA GLN A 99 15.12 -61.56 15.39
C GLN A 99 15.71 -60.55 14.36
N ARG A 100 16.73 -59.91 14.88
CA ARG A 100 17.78 -59.03 14.33
C ARG A 100 18.71 -59.78 13.33
N PRO A 101 19.73 -59.12 12.66
CA PRO A 101 20.54 -57.99 13.16
C PRO A 101 20.99 -56.92 12.11
N ALA A 102 21.45 -55.79 12.68
CA ALA A 102 22.68 -55.04 12.50
C ALA A 102 22.81 -54.02 11.32
N GLY A 103 23.11 -52.78 11.71
CA GLY A 103 24.09 -51.94 11.05
C GLY A 103 23.75 -50.45 10.96
N GLY A 104 24.22 -49.67 11.94
CA GLY A 104 24.91 -48.40 11.88
C GLY A 104 24.07 -47.20 11.40
N GLY A 105 23.95 -46.16 12.10
CA GLY A 105 24.70 -45.27 12.87
C GLY A 105 24.25 -43.83 12.76
N ASN A 106 24.25 -43.17 13.91
CA ASN A 106 24.31 -41.72 14.20
C ASN A 106 23.10 -40.82 13.98
N ARG A 107 22.42 -40.46 15.06
CA ARG A 107 22.55 -39.29 16.00
C ARG A 107 22.23 -37.94 15.39
N PHE A 108 21.17 -37.28 15.87
CA PHE A 108 21.21 -36.23 16.87
C PHE A 108 19.79 -35.96 17.41
N GLY A 109 19.70 -35.91 18.74
CA GLY A 109 18.49 -35.68 19.48
C GLY A 109 18.30 -34.20 19.87
N GLY A 110 17.05 -33.81 19.98
CA GLY A 110 16.62 -32.58 20.60
C GLY A 110 15.72 -32.90 21.77
N GLY A 111 16.05 -32.41 22.95
CA GLY A 111 15.23 -32.48 24.14
C GLY A 111 14.49 -31.19 24.39
N SER A 112 13.20 -31.27 24.55
CA SER A 112 12.36 -30.24 25.09
C SER A 112 12.14 -30.45 26.57
N ASN A 113 12.18 -29.35 27.32
CA ASN A 113 12.03 -29.26 28.75
C ASN A 113 10.73 -28.56 29.10
N THR A 114 9.91 -29.14 29.98
CA THR A 114 8.82 -28.46 30.66
C THR A 114 8.90 -28.65 32.18
N ASN A 115 9.09 -27.58 32.87
CA ASN A 115 8.38 -27.01 34.05
C ASN A 115 8.02 -27.86 35.28
N GLY A 116 8.32 -27.30 36.46
CA GLY A 116 7.48 -27.45 37.64
C GLY A 116 8.16 -27.57 38.99
N GLY A 117 8.38 -26.48 39.66
CA GLY A 117 7.96 -26.20 41.05
C GLY A 117 8.54 -26.90 42.24
N GLY A 118 9.14 -26.10 43.13
CA GLY A 118 8.75 -26.18 44.53
C GLY A 118 9.77 -26.62 45.59
N PHE A 119 10.28 -25.64 46.33
CA PHE A 119 10.51 -25.60 47.81
C PHE A 119 11.52 -26.47 48.57
N GLN A 120 12.40 -25.69 49.25
CA GLN A 120 12.89 -25.83 50.64
C GLN A 120 13.95 -26.86 51.07
N GLY A 121 15.09 -26.29 51.51
CA GLY A 121 15.56 -26.46 52.88
C GLY A 121 16.71 -27.40 53.18
N GLY A 122 17.79 -26.82 53.73
CA GLY A 122 18.54 -27.55 54.75
C GLY A 122 20.01 -27.85 54.52
N ASN A 123 20.85 -27.01 55.11
CA ASN A 123 22.15 -27.17 55.77
C ASN A 123 22.80 -28.54 55.86
N SER A 124 24.09 -28.60 55.57
CA SER A 124 25.20 -29.00 56.49
C SER A 124 26.36 -29.61 55.75
N ALA A 125 27.54 -29.04 55.95
CA ALA A 125 28.84 -29.66 55.74
C ALA A 125 29.21 -30.50 57.02
N PRO A 126 30.40 -31.13 57.18
CA PRO A 126 31.48 -31.51 56.26
C PRO A 126 31.99 -32.96 56.53
N GLY A 127 32.96 -33.46 55.78
CA GLY A 127 33.67 -34.71 56.16
C GLY A 127 34.77 -35.20 55.19
N ASN A 128 35.94 -35.04 55.64
CA ASN A 128 37.25 -35.63 55.32
C ASN A 128 37.33 -36.97 54.58
N GLY A 129 38.23 -37.01 53.63
CA GLY A 129 39.30 -37.88 53.19
C GLY A 129 39.36 -39.37 53.58
N PRO A 130 40.46 -40.12 53.28
CA PRO A 130 41.27 -40.17 52.10
C PRO A 130 41.51 -41.61 51.60
N ALA A 131 42.31 -41.76 50.55
CA ALA A 131 43.31 -42.85 50.35
C ALA A 131 43.10 -43.91 49.23
N ARG A 132 44.10 -43.90 48.40
CA ARG A 132 44.97 -45.03 47.97
C ARG A 132 44.53 -46.06 46.94
N GLY A 133 45.43 -46.16 45.96
CA GLY A 133 45.91 -47.40 45.32
C GLY A 133 45.72 -47.35 43.82
N GLY A 134 46.68 -47.30 42.92
CA GLY A 134 47.85 -48.12 42.81
C GLY A 134 47.61 -49.01 41.57
N GLY A 135 48.35 -48.78 40.49
CA GLY A 135 48.30 -49.71 39.34
C GLY A 135 49.20 -49.28 38.18
N ARG A 136 50.35 -49.84 38.12
CA ARG A 136 51.39 -49.73 37.11
C ARG A 136 50.99 -50.33 35.75
N GLY A 137 51.52 -49.75 34.65
CA GLY A 137 51.58 -50.42 33.34
C GLY A 137 52.32 -49.60 32.31
N ARG A 138 53.54 -49.91 32.07
CA ARG A 138 54.50 -49.70 30.98
C ARG A 138 53.84 -49.41 29.62
N GLY A 139 54.27 -48.42 28.81
CA GLY A 139 55.56 -48.28 28.13
C GLY A 139 55.27 -48.28 26.62
N GLY A 140 55.72 -47.32 25.88
CA GLY A 140 55.62 -47.26 24.43
C GLY A 140 56.15 -45.92 23.88
N ALA A 141 57.15 -46.00 23.09
CA ALA A 141 58.09 -45.05 22.61
C ALA A 141 57.61 -43.80 21.84
N ALA A 142 58.45 -42.83 21.91
CA ALA A 142 58.71 -41.61 21.17
C ALA A 142 58.18 -41.49 19.72
N GLY A 143 57.50 -40.40 19.46
CA GLY A 143 57.35 -39.76 18.15
C GLY A 143 57.53 -38.26 18.33
N ALA A 144 58.62 -37.75 17.92
CA ALA A 144 59.04 -36.38 17.93
C ALA A 144 58.33 -35.62 16.80
N PHE A 145 57.30 -34.77 17.11
CA PHE A 145 57.02 -33.56 16.37
C PHE A 145 56.39 -32.59 17.34
N GLY A 146 57.10 -31.50 17.64
CA GLY A 146 56.70 -30.44 18.49
C GLY A 146 55.48 -29.69 17.94
N ARG A 147 54.37 -29.78 18.66
CA ARG A 147 53.29 -28.78 18.56
C ARG A 147 53.50 -27.76 19.65
N GLN A 148 53.84 -26.54 19.23
CA GLN A 148 53.78 -25.35 20.07
C GLN A 148 52.42 -25.30 20.78
N GLY A 149 52.47 -25.26 22.11
CA GLY A 149 51.31 -25.26 22.97
C GLY A 149 50.35 -24.07 22.70
N GLY A 150 49.23 -24.38 22.16
CA GLY A 150 48.09 -23.44 22.16
C GLY A 150 47.66 -23.17 23.60
N LYS A 151 47.77 -21.91 24.02
CA LYS A 151 47.30 -21.45 25.34
C LYS A 151 45.81 -21.80 25.46
N SER A 152 45.43 -22.45 26.56
CA SER A 152 44.09 -22.94 26.82
C SER A 152 43.05 -21.84 26.65
N SER A 153 41.87 -22.21 26.12
CA SER A 153 40.73 -21.30 25.92
C SER A 153 40.29 -20.56 27.19
N LYS A 154 40.55 -21.12 28.37
CA LYS A 154 40.39 -20.47 29.70
C LYS A 154 41.30 -19.27 29.91
N ALA A 155 42.54 -19.32 29.43
CA ALA A 155 43.49 -18.21 29.57
C ALA A 155 43.14 -17.04 28.63
N ARG A 156 42.53 -17.32 27.46
CA ARG A 156 42.00 -16.28 26.55
C ARG A 156 40.76 -15.59 27.13
N LYS A 157 39.79 -16.35 27.68
CA LYS A 157 38.62 -15.77 28.36
C LYS A 157 39.00 -14.87 29.54
N ASN A 158 39.95 -15.29 30.36
CA ASN A 158 40.43 -14.46 31.50
C ASN A 158 41.21 -13.21 31.06
N ARG A 159 41.89 -13.22 29.91
CA ARG A 159 42.55 -12.00 29.39
C ARG A 159 41.54 -11.01 28.79
N LEU A 160 40.52 -11.49 28.10
CA LEU A 160 39.43 -10.64 27.59
C LEU A 160 38.63 -10.05 28.74
N ALA A 161 38.25 -10.84 29.74
CA ALA A 161 37.55 -10.36 30.94
C ALA A 161 38.36 -9.31 31.70
N LYS A 162 39.69 -9.57 31.94
CA LYS A 162 40.58 -8.57 32.57
C LYS A 162 40.77 -7.31 31.73
N ARG A 163 40.72 -7.41 30.41
CA ARG A 163 40.82 -6.23 29.53
C ARG A 163 39.54 -5.41 29.56
N GLN A 164 38.38 -6.07 29.65
CA GLN A 164 37.08 -5.43 29.88
C GLN A 164 37.02 -4.79 31.28
N GLU A 165 37.39 -5.50 32.34
CA GLU A 165 37.51 -4.94 33.70
C GLU A 165 38.45 -3.73 33.78
N PHE A 166 39.56 -3.72 33.02
CA PHE A 166 40.53 -2.62 32.99
C PHE A 166 40.00 -1.42 32.15
N GLN A 167 39.19 -1.68 31.12
CA GLN A 167 38.47 -0.63 30.36
C GLN A 167 37.33 -0.03 31.18
N GLU A 168 36.57 -0.85 31.89
CA GLU A 168 35.51 -0.40 32.82
C GLU A 168 36.06 0.42 33.99
N MET A 169 37.26 0.13 34.48
CA MET A 169 37.91 0.94 35.53
C MET A 169 38.37 2.32 35.05
N LYS A 170 38.60 2.50 33.73
CA LYS A 170 39.02 3.77 33.13
C LYS A 170 37.85 4.59 32.58
N ALA A 171 36.63 4.05 32.61
CA ALA A 171 35.44 4.72 32.06
C ALA A 171 35.11 5.99 32.89
N PRO A 172 34.86 7.11 32.23
CA PRO A 172 34.44 8.32 32.91
C PRO A 172 33.11 8.09 33.64
N VAL A 173 32.96 8.70 34.80
CA VAL A 173 31.74 8.67 35.59
C VAL A 173 30.97 9.96 35.31
N ILE A 174 29.96 9.87 34.46
CA ILE A 174 29.07 10.99 34.14
C ILE A 174 27.76 10.74 34.87
N GLY A 175 27.32 11.70 35.71
CA GLY A 175 26.08 11.57 36.48
C GLY A 175 26.02 10.35 37.42
N GLY A 176 27.18 9.84 37.87
CA GLY A 176 27.24 8.66 38.74
C GLY A 176 27.21 7.31 38.01
N VAL A 177 27.11 7.30 36.68
CA VAL A 177 27.09 6.09 35.85
C VAL A 177 28.40 5.97 35.08
N ARG A 178 28.98 4.76 35.00
CA ARG A 178 30.18 4.48 34.24
C ARG A 178 29.83 4.09 32.83
N ILE A 179 30.33 4.84 31.83
CA ILE A 179 30.11 4.59 30.41
C ILE A 179 31.47 4.32 29.75
N PRO A 180 31.59 3.27 28.91
CA PRO A 180 32.83 3.03 28.17
C PRO A 180 33.07 4.20 27.20
N THR A 181 34.25 4.81 27.28
CA THR A 181 34.70 5.84 26.33
C THR A 181 34.97 5.24 24.98
N GLY A 182 34.45 5.86 23.92
CA GLY A 182 34.63 5.41 22.55
C GLY A 182 36.00 5.66 21.96
N ASN A 183 36.84 6.50 22.62
CA ASN A 183 38.16 6.92 22.11
C ASN A 183 38.16 7.38 20.65
N GLY A 184 37.10 8.06 20.20
CA GLY A 184 36.94 8.52 18.82
C GLY A 184 36.54 7.41 17.83
N GLN A 185 36.00 6.29 18.30
CA GLN A 185 35.42 5.27 17.42
C GLN A 185 34.10 5.78 16.85
N THR A 186 33.94 5.63 15.54
CA THR A 186 32.71 6.02 14.83
C THR A 186 31.64 4.95 15.06
N VAL A 187 30.45 5.38 15.48
CA VAL A 187 29.23 4.58 15.54
C VAL A 187 28.22 5.16 14.59
N ARG A 188 27.73 4.36 13.67
CA ARG A 188 26.73 4.76 12.69
C ARG A 188 25.34 4.38 13.16
N LEU A 189 24.42 5.33 13.15
CA LEU A 189 23.01 5.18 13.52
C LEU A 189 22.13 5.58 12.36
N ARG A 190 20.98 4.98 12.28
CA ARG A 190 19.96 5.40 11.31
C ARG A 190 19.32 6.73 11.70
N GLN A 191 18.86 7.45 10.71
CA GLN A 191 17.97 8.57 10.93
C GLN A 191 16.73 8.12 11.71
N GLY A 192 16.41 8.82 12.82
CA GLY A 192 15.32 8.44 13.71
C GLY A 192 15.62 7.29 14.67
N ALA A 193 16.89 6.89 14.84
CA ALA A 193 17.30 5.93 15.86
C ALA A 193 16.98 6.41 17.26
N SER A 194 16.85 5.46 18.21
CA SER A 194 16.63 5.73 19.61
C SER A 194 17.90 5.57 20.44
N LEU A 195 17.89 6.09 21.67
CA LEU A 195 18.98 5.82 22.65
C LEU A 195 19.18 4.33 22.91
N ALA A 196 18.13 3.52 22.78
CA ALA A 196 18.25 2.07 22.94
C ALA A 196 19.09 1.45 21.81
N ASP A 197 18.95 1.95 20.59
CA ASP A 197 19.71 1.48 19.42
C ASP A 197 21.21 1.86 19.57
N LEU A 198 21.48 3.09 20.04
CA LEU A 198 22.86 3.49 20.37
C LEU A 198 23.43 2.63 21.48
N ALA A 199 22.65 2.41 22.56
CA ALA A 199 23.07 1.61 23.71
C ALA A 199 23.42 0.16 23.35
N GLU A 200 22.67 -0.44 22.41
CA GLU A 200 22.94 -1.77 21.88
C GLU A 200 24.26 -1.80 21.09
N LYS A 201 24.50 -0.80 20.22
CA LYS A 201 25.72 -0.72 19.41
C LYS A 201 26.99 -0.48 20.24
N ILE A 202 26.90 0.34 21.28
CA ILE A 202 28.05 0.61 22.18
C ILE A 202 28.09 -0.33 23.39
N ASN A 203 27.15 -1.27 23.48
CA ASN A 203 27.02 -2.26 24.56
C ASN A 203 26.93 -1.63 25.96
N VAL A 204 26.06 -0.64 26.10
CA VAL A 204 25.79 0.12 27.33
C VAL A 204 24.32 -0.01 27.71
N ASN A 205 23.99 0.21 28.98
CA ASN A 205 22.60 0.23 29.41
C ASN A 205 21.91 1.53 28.91
N PRO A 206 20.75 1.48 28.22
CA PRO A 206 20.05 2.66 27.76
C PRO A 206 19.75 3.69 28.84
N ALA A 207 19.47 3.25 30.09
CA ALA A 207 19.23 4.13 31.22
C ALA A 207 20.45 5.00 31.58
N ALA A 208 21.67 4.52 31.30
CA ALA A 208 22.89 5.27 31.48
C ALA A 208 22.96 6.47 30.53
N LEU A 209 22.61 6.26 29.26
CA LEU A 209 22.59 7.32 28.25
C LEU A 209 21.50 8.36 28.52
N VAL A 210 20.33 7.93 28.98
CA VAL A 210 19.27 8.84 29.45
C VAL A 210 19.77 9.74 30.60
N THR A 211 20.55 9.18 31.54
CA THR A 211 21.10 9.97 32.65
C THR A 211 22.11 10.99 32.14
N VAL A 212 22.92 10.66 31.12
CA VAL A 212 23.87 11.62 30.52
C VAL A 212 23.14 12.77 29.85
N LEU A 213 22.11 12.46 29.01
CA LEU A 213 21.29 13.46 28.34
C LEU A 213 20.58 14.38 29.37
N PHE A 214 20.07 13.81 30.45
CA PHE A 214 19.49 14.61 31.55
C PHE A 214 20.48 15.59 32.16
N HIS A 215 21.76 15.20 32.30
CA HIS A 215 22.83 16.09 32.77
C HIS A 215 23.21 17.16 31.75
N LEU A 216 23.04 16.89 30.47
CA LEU A 216 23.24 17.84 29.37
C LEU A 216 22.05 18.83 29.23
N GLY A 217 20.97 18.60 30.00
CA GLY A 217 19.78 19.46 30.02
C GLY A 217 18.67 19.03 29.10
N GLU A 218 18.82 17.89 28.40
CA GLU A 218 17.81 17.33 27.53
C GLU A 218 17.07 16.16 28.19
N MET A 219 15.73 16.18 28.07
CA MET A 219 14.89 15.12 28.59
C MET A 219 14.46 14.22 27.43
N ALA A 220 15.05 13.05 27.33
CA ALA A 220 14.68 12.03 26.36
C ALA A 220 14.44 10.69 27.04
N THR A 221 13.55 9.89 26.46
CA THR A 221 13.33 8.51 26.89
C THR A 221 14.22 7.55 26.10
N ALA A 222 14.51 6.38 26.66
CA ALA A 222 15.40 5.40 26.02
C ALA A 222 14.96 4.96 24.62
N THR A 223 13.68 5.08 24.30
CA THR A 223 13.08 4.60 23.06
C THR A 223 12.54 5.73 22.17
N GLN A 224 12.76 6.98 22.57
CA GLN A 224 12.43 8.16 21.78
C GLN A 224 13.46 8.31 20.66
N SER A 225 13.00 8.61 19.45
CA SER A 225 13.86 9.05 18.35
C SER A 225 14.47 10.40 18.68
N LEU A 226 15.75 10.53 18.48
CA LEU A 226 16.50 11.76 18.69
C LEU A 226 16.97 12.31 17.34
N ASP A 227 17.19 13.60 17.31
CA ASP A 227 17.77 14.29 16.19
C ASP A 227 19.30 14.15 16.14
N GLU A 228 19.88 14.48 15.02
CA GLU A 228 21.30 14.36 14.77
C GLU A 228 22.12 15.21 15.73
N SER A 229 21.67 16.42 16.02
CA SER A 229 22.35 17.37 16.91
C SER A 229 22.47 16.81 18.34
N THR A 230 21.40 16.19 18.84
CA THR A 230 21.40 15.55 20.17
C THR A 230 22.35 14.36 20.23
N PHE A 231 22.41 13.55 19.18
CA PHE A 231 23.37 12.44 19.09
C PHE A 231 24.82 12.91 19.00
N GLN A 232 25.10 14.00 18.27
CA GLN A 232 26.45 14.58 18.19
C GLN A 232 26.89 15.10 19.53
N ILE A 233 26.07 15.87 20.25
CA ILE A 233 26.37 16.37 21.60
C ILE A 233 26.62 15.20 22.57
N LEU A 234 25.77 14.17 22.51
CA LEU A 234 25.94 12.98 23.34
C LEU A 234 27.26 12.22 23.00
N GLY A 235 27.58 12.14 21.70
CA GLY A 235 28.81 11.50 21.21
C GLY A 235 30.06 12.19 21.70
N GLU A 236 30.11 13.51 21.63
CA GLU A 236 31.22 14.30 22.14
C GLU A 236 31.45 14.06 23.64
N GLU A 237 30.39 14.03 24.45
CA GLU A 237 30.49 13.81 25.90
C GLU A 237 30.96 12.42 26.28
N ILE A 238 30.53 11.37 25.56
CA ILE A 238 30.93 9.98 25.83
C ILE A 238 32.18 9.54 25.01
N GLY A 239 32.72 10.46 24.16
CA GLY A 239 33.92 10.23 23.34
C GLY A 239 33.73 9.23 22.21
N TRP A 240 32.52 9.16 21.64
CA TRP A 240 32.17 8.42 20.44
C TRP A 240 31.85 9.38 19.30
N ASP A 241 32.32 9.09 18.09
CA ASP A 241 31.94 9.80 16.88
C ASP A 241 30.64 9.16 16.35
N ILE A 242 29.50 9.84 16.57
CA ILE A 242 28.19 9.30 16.15
C ILE A 242 27.82 9.94 14.82
N LYS A 243 27.67 9.11 13.77
CA LYS A 243 27.23 9.50 12.44
C LYS A 243 25.82 8.96 12.20
N ILE A 244 24.93 9.83 11.77
CA ILE A 244 23.60 9.44 11.31
C ILE A 244 23.71 9.11 9.83
N VAL A 245 23.30 7.90 9.48
CA VAL A 245 23.38 7.32 8.15
C VAL A 245 21.97 7.32 7.57
N SER A 246 21.81 7.76 6.33
CA SER A 246 20.56 7.65 5.60
C SER A 246 20.23 6.18 5.28
N ALA A 247 19.00 5.90 4.89
CA ALA A 247 18.60 4.55 4.48
C ALA A 247 19.36 4.10 3.23
N GLU A 248 19.68 5.04 2.36
CA GLU A 248 20.45 4.82 1.12
C GLU A 248 21.91 4.48 1.41
N GLU A 249 22.57 5.24 2.31
CA GLU A 249 23.94 4.96 2.72
C GLU A 249 24.07 3.60 3.44
N GLU A 250 23.07 3.21 4.25
CA GLU A 250 23.06 1.89 4.89
C GLU A 250 22.90 0.76 3.86
N ASP A 251 22.06 0.96 2.83
CA ASP A 251 21.91 0.00 1.74
C ASP A 251 23.17 -0.08 0.89
N LYS A 252 23.83 1.05 0.64
CA LYS A 252 25.12 1.12 -0.05
C LYS A 252 26.21 0.35 0.71
N GLU A 253 26.32 0.54 2.03
CA GLU A 253 27.24 -0.26 2.87
C GLU A 253 26.90 -1.74 2.87
N LEU A 254 25.60 -2.06 2.84
CA LEU A 254 25.14 -3.44 2.74
C LEU A 254 25.63 -4.08 1.44
N LEU A 255 25.49 -3.40 0.30
CA LEU A 255 25.89 -3.88 -1.01
C LEU A 255 27.40 -4.03 -1.13
N GLN A 256 28.18 -3.10 -0.59
CA GLN A 256 29.65 -3.20 -0.52
C GLN A 256 30.13 -4.45 0.24
N GLN A 257 29.38 -4.96 1.24
CA GLN A 257 29.72 -6.22 1.91
C GLN A 257 29.61 -7.44 0.99
N PHE A 258 28.96 -7.30 -0.16
CA PHE A 258 28.79 -8.35 -1.17
C PHE A 258 29.58 -8.06 -2.45
N ASP A 259 30.57 -7.17 -2.37
CA ASP A 259 31.40 -6.73 -3.49
C ASP A 259 30.59 -6.08 -4.64
N ILE A 260 29.46 -5.40 -4.29
CA ILE A 260 28.66 -4.61 -5.21
C ILE A 260 28.85 -3.14 -4.84
N ASP A 261 29.50 -2.39 -5.71
CA ASP A 261 29.70 -0.96 -5.55
C ASP A 261 28.74 -0.18 -6.45
N LEU A 262 27.94 0.71 -5.86
CA LEU A 262 27.01 1.56 -6.62
C LEU A 262 27.73 2.75 -7.28
N ASP A 263 28.91 3.12 -6.79
CA ASP A 263 29.72 4.22 -7.33
C ASP A 263 30.67 3.77 -8.44
N GLU A 264 30.68 2.49 -8.79
CA GLU A 264 31.58 1.93 -9.82
C GLU A 264 31.42 2.64 -11.17
N GLU A 265 30.23 3.13 -11.50
CA GLU A 265 29.94 3.84 -12.75
C GLU A 265 30.58 5.24 -12.78
N GLU A 266 30.62 5.95 -11.63
CA GLU A 266 31.28 7.26 -11.53
C GLU A 266 32.80 7.19 -11.67
N LEU A 267 33.37 6.00 -11.47
CA LEU A 267 34.81 5.76 -11.54
C LEU A 267 35.27 5.21 -12.89
N GLN A 268 34.33 5.01 -13.84
CA GLN A 268 34.65 4.44 -15.16
C GLN A 268 35.29 5.46 -16.09
N GLU A 269 36.11 4.97 -17.03
CA GLU A 269 36.71 5.80 -18.04
C GLU A 269 35.67 6.18 -19.13
N ASP A 270 35.79 7.37 -19.71
CA ASP A 270 34.85 7.87 -20.75
C ASP A 270 34.74 6.95 -21.98
N GLU A 271 35.71 6.07 -22.20
CA GLU A 271 35.75 5.13 -23.33
C GLU A 271 34.73 4.00 -23.20
N ASP A 272 34.32 3.64 -21.98
CA ASP A 272 33.35 2.57 -21.70
C ASP A 272 31.90 3.07 -21.74
N LEU A 273 31.71 4.38 -21.67
CA LEU A 273 30.37 5.01 -21.65
C LEU A 273 29.82 5.19 -23.08
N LYS A 274 28.62 4.65 -23.33
CA LYS A 274 27.92 4.77 -24.61
C LYS A 274 26.66 5.64 -24.45
N PRO A 275 26.28 6.43 -25.50
CA PRO A 275 25.04 7.19 -25.47
C PRO A 275 23.83 6.30 -25.22
N ARG A 276 22.94 6.70 -24.29
CA ARG A 276 21.69 6.01 -24.00
C ARG A 276 20.46 6.84 -24.40
N PRO A 277 19.34 6.20 -24.73
CA PRO A 277 18.10 6.91 -25.00
C PRO A 277 17.64 7.76 -23.79
N PRO A 278 17.09 8.96 -24.02
CA PRO A 278 16.48 9.73 -22.94
C PRO A 278 15.24 9.05 -22.38
N VAL A 279 15.08 9.12 -21.08
CA VAL A 279 13.87 8.71 -20.35
C VAL A 279 13.01 9.95 -20.14
N VAL A 280 11.77 9.91 -20.58
CA VAL A 280 10.88 11.08 -20.63
C VAL A 280 9.59 10.78 -19.89
N THR A 281 9.24 11.62 -18.91
CA THR A 281 7.96 11.52 -18.21
C THR A 281 6.97 12.56 -18.73
N VAL A 282 5.70 12.15 -18.93
CA VAL A 282 4.63 13.04 -19.36
C VAL A 282 3.77 13.42 -18.17
N MET A 283 3.78 14.70 -17.80
CA MET A 283 3.13 15.26 -16.63
C MET A 283 2.08 16.32 -17.00
N GLY A 284 1.28 16.75 -16.04
CA GLY A 284 0.28 17.80 -16.20
C GLY A 284 -1.08 17.42 -15.62
N HIS A 285 -2.04 18.33 -15.72
CA HIS A 285 -3.38 18.19 -15.12
C HIS A 285 -4.22 17.06 -15.76
N VAL A 286 -5.23 16.58 -15.05
CA VAL A 286 -6.27 15.67 -15.59
C VAL A 286 -6.95 16.36 -16.79
N ASP A 287 -7.38 15.57 -17.77
CA ASP A 287 -8.05 16.04 -19.00
C ASP A 287 -7.26 16.99 -19.90
N HIS A 288 -6.00 17.33 -19.60
CA HIS A 288 -5.13 18.09 -20.50
C HIS A 288 -4.67 17.29 -21.73
N GLY A 289 -4.97 15.98 -21.75
CA GLY A 289 -4.77 15.10 -22.90
C GLY A 289 -3.45 14.34 -22.93
N LYS A 290 -2.82 14.10 -21.77
CA LYS A 290 -1.59 13.30 -21.62
C LYS A 290 -1.71 11.92 -22.27
N THR A 291 -2.66 11.11 -21.82
CA THR A 291 -2.90 9.75 -22.35
C THR A 291 -3.23 9.78 -23.83
N ARG A 292 -3.95 10.82 -24.32
CA ARG A 292 -4.22 11.01 -25.74
C ARG A 292 -2.97 11.30 -26.54
N LEU A 293 -2.07 12.15 -26.02
CA LEU A 293 -0.78 12.43 -26.60
C LEU A 293 0.05 11.16 -26.73
N LEU A 294 0.15 10.41 -25.64
CA LEU A 294 0.89 9.14 -25.61
C LEU A 294 0.31 8.08 -26.55
N ASP A 295 -1.02 7.98 -26.64
CA ASP A 295 -1.70 7.12 -27.62
C ASP A 295 -1.36 7.51 -29.08
N THR A 296 -1.26 8.82 -29.35
CA THR A 296 -0.88 9.32 -30.68
C THR A 296 0.57 8.98 -30.98
N ILE A 297 1.49 9.14 -30.01
CA ILE A 297 2.91 8.78 -30.15
C ILE A 297 3.07 7.28 -30.38
N ARG A 298 2.37 6.43 -29.60
CA ARG A 298 2.39 4.96 -29.71
C ARG A 298 1.60 4.42 -30.90
N ARG A 299 0.77 5.23 -31.52
CA ARG A 299 -0.25 4.81 -32.52
C ARG A 299 -1.18 3.72 -31.98
N THR A 300 -1.60 3.87 -30.72
CA THR A 300 -2.44 2.93 -29.96
C THR A 300 -3.72 3.61 -29.49
N ASN A 301 -4.58 2.89 -28.79
CA ASN A 301 -5.78 3.42 -28.15
C ASN A 301 -5.95 2.81 -26.75
N VAL A 302 -5.03 3.13 -25.86
CA VAL A 302 -5.02 2.64 -24.46
C VAL A 302 -6.15 3.28 -23.67
N ILE A 303 -6.45 4.55 -23.92
CA ILE A 303 -7.52 5.30 -23.23
C ILE A 303 -8.88 4.58 -23.30
N ALA A 304 -9.17 3.86 -24.37
CA ALA A 304 -10.43 3.12 -24.51
C ALA A 304 -10.49 1.81 -23.69
N ARG A 305 -9.36 1.36 -23.15
CA ARG A 305 -9.23 0.11 -22.39
C ARG A 305 -9.12 0.36 -20.89
N GLU A 306 -8.79 1.57 -20.49
CA GLU A 306 -8.64 1.94 -19.07
C GLU A 306 -9.99 2.19 -18.40
N ALA A 307 -10.13 1.76 -17.13
CA ALA A 307 -11.32 1.97 -16.35
C ALA A 307 -11.53 3.49 -16.07
N GLY A 308 -12.65 4.02 -16.52
CA GLY A 308 -12.96 5.45 -16.38
C GLY A 308 -12.24 6.34 -17.40
N GLY A 309 -11.43 5.80 -18.31
CA GLY A 309 -10.66 6.56 -19.31
C GLY A 309 -9.52 7.38 -18.71
N ILE A 310 -9.05 7.01 -17.51
CA ILE A 310 -7.95 7.66 -16.79
C ILE A 310 -6.82 6.68 -16.52
N THR A 311 -5.58 7.14 -16.68
CA THR A 311 -4.38 6.36 -16.32
C THR A 311 -4.28 6.29 -14.80
N GLN A 312 -4.17 5.08 -14.25
CA GLN A 312 -4.07 4.81 -12.81
C GLN A 312 -2.81 4.00 -12.43
N ARG A 313 -1.91 3.76 -13.39
CA ARG A 313 -0.63 3.02 -13.22
C ARG A 313 0.46 3.72 -13.98
N ILE A 314 1.70 3.49 -13.57
CA ILE A 314 2.83 3.96 -14.37
C ILE A 314 3.04 3.02 -15.54
N GLY A 315 2.91 3.55 -16.76
CA GLY A 315 3.24 2.83 -18.00
C GLY A 315 4.66 3.18 -18.44
N ALA A 316 5.44 2.19 -18.88
CA ALA A 316 6.76 2.43 -19.44
C ALA A 316 6.86 1.75 -20.82
N TYR A 317 7.35 2.47 -21.83
CA TYR A 317 7.50 1.96 -23.19
C TYR A 317 8.52 2.76 -23.98
N GLN A 318 9.03 2.19 -25.05
CA GLN A 318 10.04 2.80 -25.91
C GLN A 318 9.49 3.06 -27.30
N VAL A 319 9.79 4.24 -27.86
CA VAL A 319 9.40 4.66 -29.21
C VAL A 319 10.65 5.05 -29.99
N THR A 320 10.67 4.66 -31.28
CA THR A 320 11.70 5.10 -32.22
C THR A 320 11.18 6.29 -33.00
N VAL A 321 11.93 7.36 -33.02
CA VAL A 321 11.67 8.63 -33.73
C VAL A 321 12.76 8.83 -34.74
N ASP A 322 12.41 9.34 -35.91
CA ASP A 322 13.36 9.71 -36.96
C ASP A 322 13.74 11.18 -36.77
N LEU A 323 14.99 11.43 -36.42
CA LEU A 323 15.54 12.79 -36.29
C LEU A 323 16.62 12.98 -37.36
N GLU A 324 16.39 13.89 -38.29
CA GLU A 324 17.34 14.22 -39.41
C GLU A 324 17.73 12.98 -40.25
N GLY A 325 16.88 11.94 -40.30
CA GLY A 325 17.11 10.68 -41.05
C GLY A 325 17.82 9.59 -40.23
N GLU A 326 18.10 9.84 -38.95
CA GLU A 326 18.63 8.83 -38.04
C GLU A 326 17.56 8.35 -37.04
N PRO A 327 17.37 7.02 -36.88
CA PRO A 327 16.41 6.50 -35.93
C PRO A 327 16.93 6.60 -34.50
N ARG A 328 16.31 7.44 -33.68
CA ARG A 328 16.63 7.62 -32.26
C ARG A 328 15.51 7.06 -31.40
N LYS A 329 15.86 6.49 -30.26
CA LYS A 329 14.89 5.93 -29.31
C LYS A 329 14.64 6.92 -28.18
N ILE A 330 13.39 6.97 -27.71
CA ILE A 330 12.96 7.70 -26.54
C ILE A 330 12.17 6.73 -25.66
N THR A 331 12.46 6.69 -24.37
CA THR A 331 11.72 5.90 -23.39
C THR A 331 10.74 6.79 -22.65
N PHE A 332 9.46 6.45 -22.72
CA PHE A 332 8.39 7.20 -22.06
C PHE A 332 7.93 6.52 -20.78
N LEU A 333 7.73 7.35 -19.74
CA LEU A 333 7.04 7.00 -18.51
C LEU A 333 5.70 7.75 -18.47
N ASP A 334 4.60 7.03 -18.50
CA ASP A 334 3.23 7.57 -18.40
C ASP A 334 2.82 7.63 -16.94
N THR A 335 2.68 8.83 -16.37
CA THR A 335 2.27 9.01 -14.98
C THR A 335 0.82 9.48 -14.87
N PRO A 336 0.04 8.95 -13.89
CA PRO A 336 -1.32 9.41 -13.64
C PRO A 336 -1.34 10.91 -13.28
N GLY A 337 -2.28 11.66 -13.89
CA GLY A 337 -2.39 13.10 -13.65
C GLY A 337 -3.16 13.50 -12.39
N HIS A 338 -3.72 12.54 -11.70
CA HIS A 338 -4.64 12.76 -10.61
C HIS A 338 -3.93 13.02 -9.27
N GLU A 339 -4.49 13.85 -8.40
CA GLU A 339 -3.96 14.21 -7.09
C GLU A 339 -3.61 13.00 -6.22
N ALA A 340 -4.47 11.97 -6.21
CA ALA A 340 -4.24 10.73 -5.49
C ALA A 340 -2.90 10.04 -5.81
N PHE A 341 -2.25 10.36 -6.93
CA PHE A 341 -1.04 9.70 -7.41
C PHE A 341 0.22 10.58 -7.31
N THR A 342 0.30 11.46 -6.31
CA THR A 342 1.47 12.34 -6.09
C THR A 342 2.77 11.55 -5.96
N ALA A 343 2.79 10.46 -5.19
CA ALA A 343 3.97 9.60 -5.04
C ALA A 343 4.44 9.00 -6.38
N MET A 344 3.51 8.64 -7.27
CA MET A 344 3.85 8.14 -8.60
C MET A 344 4.46 9.23 -9.50
N ARG A 345 4.01 10.50 -9.37
CA ARG A 345 4.59 11.62 -10.12
C ARG A 345 5.98 11.96 -9.61
N ALA A 346 6.21 11.99 -8.30
CA ALA A 346 7.53 12.19 -7.70
C ALA A 346 8.51 11.12 -8.20
N ARG A 347 8.15 9.86 -8.10
CA ARG A 347 8.94 8.73 -8.62
C ARG A 347 9.17 8.83 -10.13
N GLY A 348 8.14 9.24 -10.89
CA GLY A 348 8.27 9.50 -12.32
C GLY A 348 9.33 10.57 -12.60
N ALA A 349 9.39 11.66 -11.83
CA ALA A 349 10.40 12.71 -11.97
C ALA A 349 11.80 12.21 -11.63
N GLU A 350 11.98 11.46 -10.55
CA GLU A 350 13.27 10.91 -10.12
C GLU A 350 13.90 9.95 -11.14
N LEU A 351 13.09 9.25 -11.93
CA LEU A 351 13.56 8.30 -12.93
C LEU A 351 13.73 8.89 -14.33
N THR A 352 13.55 10.20 -14.46
CA THR A 352 13.40 10.89 -15.75
C THR A 352 14.57 11.81 -16.04
N ASP A 353 14.97 11.84 -17.30
CA ASP A 353 15.96 12.79 -17.83
C ASP A 353 15.32 14.09 -18.32
N VAL A 354 14.13 14.01 -18.97
CA VAL A 354 13.40 15.17 -19.51
C VAL A 354 11.91 15.03 -19.19
N ALA A 355 11.27 16.09 -18.71
CA ALA A 355 9.83 16.11 -18.42
C ALA A 355 9.03 16.83 -19.52
N ILE A 356 7.99 16.22 -20.06
CA ILE A 356 7.00 16.88 -20.92
C ILE A 356 5.84 17.36 -20.06
N LEU A 357 5.67 18.68 -19.97
CA LEU A 357 4.54 19.29 -19.27
C LEU A 357 3.42 19.58 -20.26
N VAL A 358 2.31 18.82 -20.16
CA VAL A 358 1.15 19.00 -21.03
C VAL A 358 0.16 19.96 -20.40
N VAL A 359 -0.09 21.09 -21.05
CA VAL A 359 -1.05 22.10 -20.62
C VAL A 359 -2.08 22.33 -21.73
N ALA A 360 -3.37 22.31 -21.39
CA ALA A 360 -4.42 22.55 -22.37
C ALA A 360 -4.58 24.04 -22.65
N ALA A 361 -4.57 24.44 -23.93
CA ALA A 361 -4.68 25.84 -24.36
C ALA A 361 -6.03 26.49 -24.06
N ASP A 362 -7.08 25.69 -23.83
CA ASP A 362 -8.43 26.14 -23.46
C ASP A 362 -8.58 26.37 -21.95
N ASP A 363 -7.89 25.57 -21.11
CA ASP A 363 -8.03 25.60 -19.65
C ASP A 363 -6.93 26.50 -18.99
N GLY A 364 -5.69 26.36 -19.41
CA GLY A 364 -4.53 27.06 -18.83
C GLY A 364 -3.85 26.27 -17.72
N VAL A 365 -3.13 26.97 -16.84
CA VAL A 365 -2.40 26.37 -15.72
C VAL A 365 -3.36 26.02 -14.59
N MET A 366 -3.35 24.76 -14.16
CA MET A 366 -4.20 24.19 -13.13
C MET A 366 -3.35 23.69 -11.91
N PRO A 367 -3.93 23.45 -10.72
CA PRO A 367 -3.16 23.09 -9.52
C PRO A 367 -2.20 21.91 -9.71
N GLN A 368 -2.65 20.85 -10.40
CA GLN A 368 -1.81 19.68 -10.67
C GLN A 368 -0.71 19.96 -11.72
N THR A 369 -0.88 21.02 -12.53
CA THR A 369 0.20 21.51 -13.42
C THR A 369 1.31 22.12 -12.59
N VAL A 370 0.96 22.94 -11.59
CA VAL A 370 1.93 23.54 -10.65
C VAL A 370 2.66 22.46 -9.84
N GLU A 371 1.94 21.46 -9.36
CA GLU A 371 2.52 20.30 -8.67
C GLU A 371 3.54 19.57 -9.57
N ALA A 372 3.19 19.34 -10.83
CA ALA A 372 4.08 18.70 -11.80
C ALA A 372 5.37 19.52 -12.06
N ILE A 373 5.25 20.85 -12.14
CA ILE A 373 6.41 21.76 -12.25
C ILE A 373 7.30 21.62 -11.02
N ASN A 374 6.72 21.65 -9.83
CA ASN A 374 7.47 21.53 -8.58
C ASN A 374 8.21 20.18 -8.47
N HIS A 375 7.60 19.07 -8.90
CA HIS A 375 8.27 17.76 -8.91
C HIS A 375 9.45 17.73 -9.90
N ALA A 376 9.27 18.25 -11.11
CA ALA A 376 10.34 18.29 -12.11
C ALA A 376 11.48 19.20 -11.67
N GLN A 377 11.18 20.37 -11.08
CA GLN A 377 12.18 21.30 -10.56
C GLN A 377 12.91 20.72 -9.33
N ALA A 378 12.21 20.04 -8.43
CA ALA A 378 12.84 19.39 -7.27
C ALA A 378 13.81 18.27 -7.68
N ALA A 379 13.51 17.59 -8.79
CA ALA A 379 14.38 16.57 -9.38
C ALA A 379 15.45 17.16 -10.32
N ASN A 380 15.51 18.49 -10.50
CA ASN A 380 16.40 19.18 -11.45
C ASN A 380 16.28 18.68 -12.89
N VAL A 381 15.10 18.28 -13.32
CA VAL A 381 14.83 17.75 -14.66
C VAL A 381 14.41 18.87 -15.60
N PRO A 382 15.03 19.03 -16.79
CA PRO A 382 14.60 19.99 -17.80
C PRO A 382 13.18 19.72 -18.28
N ILE A 383 12.42 20.81 -18.52
CA ILE A 383 11.00 20.75 -18.85
C ILE A 383 10.78 21.23 -20.29
N VAL A 384 10.12 20.41 -21.11
CA VAL A 384 9.58 20.78 -22.41
C VAL A 384 8.07 20.96 -22.29
N VAL A 385 7.54 22.11 -22.69
CA VAL A 385 6.11 22.42 -22.56
C VAL A 385 5.37 22.08 -23.83
N ALA A 386 4.36 21.21 -23.71
CA ALA A 386 3.42 20.86 -24.78
C ALA A 386 2.07 21.58 -24.55
N VAL A 387 1.84 22.68 -25.27
CA VAL A 387 0.56 23.39 -25.25
C VAL A 387 -0.43 22.64 -26.13
N ASN A 388 -1.32 21.88 -25.52
CA ASN A 388 -2.23 20.95 -26.21
C ASN A 388 -3.62 21.55 -26.45
N LYS A 389 -4.41 20.87 -27.28
CA LYS A 389 -5.78 21.23 -27.66
C LYS A 389 -5.88 22.54 -28.47
N ILE A 390 -4.86 22.89 -29.25
CA ILE A 390 -4.91 24.08 -30.12
C ILE A 390 -6.04 24.05 -31.16
N ASP A 391 -6.62 22.86 -31.40
CA ASP A 391 -7.76 22.62 -32.29
C ASP A 391 -9.11 23.06 -31.71
N LYS A 392 -9.20 23.39 -30.42
CA LYS A 392 -10.44 23.82 -29.78
C LYS A 392 -10.72 25.30 -30.02
N GLN A 393 -12.04 25.64 -30.11
CA GLN A 393 -12.47 27.03 -30.09
C GLN A 393 -12.19 27.62 -28.71
N GLY A 394 -11.51 28.79 -28.67
CA GLY A 394 -11.10 29.47 -27.44
C GLY A 394 -9.71 29.07 -26.93
N ALA A 395 -8.99 28.20 -27.65
CA ALA A 395 -7.60 27.91 -27.36
C ALA A 395 -6.75 29.19 -27.42
N ASN A 396 -5.98 29.44 -26.38
CA ASN A 396 -5.09 30.61 -26.29
C ASN A 396 -3.71 30.18 -25.77
N PRO A 397 -2.79 29.78 -26.65
CA PRO A 397 -1.44 29.39 -26.27
C PRO A 397 -0.65 30.50 -25.57
N ASP A 398 -0.82 31.77 -25.99
CA ASP A 398 -0.09 32.90 -25.42
C ASP A 398 -0.47 33.15 -23.95
N LYS A 399 -1.75 32.93 -23.60
CA LYS A 399 -2.19 32.97 -22.20
C LYS A 399 -1.46 31.92 -21.36
N VAL A 400 -1.30 30.69 -21.89
CA VAL A 400 -0.57 29.60 -21.21
C VAL A 400 0.89 29.95 -21.02
N ARG A 401 1.56 30.50 -22.07
CA ARG A 401 2.95 30.96 -21.99
C ARG A 401 3.12 32.03 -20.90
N GLY A 402 2.22 33.02 -20.86
CA GLY A 402 2.21 34.06 -19.82
C GLY A 402 2.07 33.49 -18.41
N GLN A 403 1.13 32.56 -18.20
CA GLN A 403 0.93 31.92 -16.90
C GLN A 403 2.12 31.07 -16.46
N LEU A 404 2.74 30.31 -17.36
CA LEU A 404 3.90 29.46 -17.04
C LEU A 404 5.16 30.26 -16.72
N THR A 405 5.28 31.48 -17.28
CA THR A 405 6.36 32.39 -16.95
C THR A 405 6.36 32.78 -15.46
N GLU A 406 5.19 32.85 -14.81
CA GLU A 406 5.08 33.12 -13.37
C GLU A 406 5.69 31.98 -12.51
N TYR A 407 5.81 30.77 -13.08
CA TYR A 407 6.41 29.59 -12.43
C TYR A 407 7.86 29.34 -12.88
N GLY A 408 8.49 30.32 -13.56
CA GLY A 408 9.87 30.24 -13.98
C GLY A 408 10.12 29.54 -15.32
N LEU A 409 9.05 29.10 -16.01
CA LEU A 409 9.16 28.49 -17.34
C LEU A 409 9.00 29.59 -18.41
N VAL A 410 10.12 30.14 -18.84
CA VAL A 410 10.16 31.26 -19.81
C VAL A 410 10.41 30.70 -21.20
N PRO A 411 9.51 30.95 -22.17
CA PRO A 411 9.72 30.55 -23.56
C PRO A 411 11.01 31.17 -24.17
N GLU A 412 11.62 30.49 -25.11
CA GLU A 412 12.77 31.00 -25.89
C GLU A 412 12.42 32.32 -26.60
N GLU A 413 11.17 32.47 -27.09
CA GLU A 413 10.64 33.68 -27.72
C GLU A 413 10.69 34.91 -26.79
N TYR A 414 10.65 34.69 -25.46
CA TYR A 414 10.72 35.72 -24.43
C TYR A 414 12.11 35.81 -23.78
N GLY A 415 13.12 35.14 -24.39
CA GLY A 415 14.50 35.14 -23.93
C GLY A 415 14.81 34.13 -22.81
N GLY A 416 13.97 33.13 -22.61
CA GLY A 416 14.20 31.99 -21.71
C GLY A 416 14.91 30.82 -22.39
N SER A 417 14.98 29.69 -21.69
CA SER A 417 15.59 28.44 -22.16
C SER A 417 14.58 27.33 -22.36
N THR A 418 13.32 27.50 -21.95
CA THR A 418 12.29 26.43 -22.00
C THR A 418 11.68 26.35 -23.40
N MET A 419 11.69 25.16 -23.96
CA MET A 419 11.03 24.87 -25.24
C MET A 419 9.51 24.74 -25.09
N PHE A 420 8.75 25.46 -25.93
CA PHE A 420 7.27 25.39 -25.99
C PHE A 420 6.86 24.91 -27.37
N VAL A 421 6.01 23.90 -27.42
CA VAL A 421 5.47 23.34 -28.66
C VAL A 421 3.94 23.32 -28.60
N ASP A 422 3.32 24.00 -29.55
CA ASP A 422 1.85 24.02 -29.69
C ASP A 422 1.37 22.80 -30.48
N ILE A 423 0.58 21.94 -29.81
CA ILE A 423 0.18 20.64 -30.36
C ILE A 423 -1.32 20.41 -30.35
N SER A 424 -1.78 19.51 -31.21
CA SER A 424 -3.07 18.85 -31.06
C SER A 424 -2.85 17.33 -31.00
N ALA A 425 -2.90 16.77 -29.77
CA ALA A 425 -2.81 15.34 -29.58
C ALA A 425 -3.95 14.57 -30.26
N LYS A 426 -5.11 15.21 -30.47
CA LYS A 426 -6.27 14.62 -31.12
C LYS A 426 -6.06 14.49 -32.63
N GLN A 427 -5.46 15.50 -33.27
CA GLN A 427 -5.24 15.57 -34.72
C GLN A 427 -3.85 15.04 -35.11
N GLY A 428 -2.94 14.86 -34.13
CA GLY A 428 -1.54 14.48 -34.38
C GLY A 428 -0.70 15.66 -34.88
N THR A 429 -1.19 16.91 -34.76
CA THR A 429 -0.47 18.09 -35.26
C THR A 429 0.70 18.42 -34.37
N ASN A 430 1.87 18.65 -34.97
CA ASN A 430 3.15 19.03 -34.31
C ASN A 430 3.65 18.06 -33.22
N VAL A 431 3.15 16.82 -33.20
CA VAL A 431 3.64 15.79 -32.25
C VAL A 431 5.08 15.43 -32.55
N ASP A 432 5.44 15.32 -33.84
CA ASP A 432 6.81 15.05 -34.26
C ASP A 432 7.76 16.18 -33.81
N LYS A 433 7.34 17.44 -33.92
CA LYS A 433 8.13 18.59 -33.43
C LYS A 433 8.31 18.58 -31.92
N LEU A 434 7.32 18.07 -31.17
CA LEU A 434 7.48 17.89 -29.72
C LEU A 434 8.56 16.84 -29.42
N LEU A 435 8.60 15.75 -30.17
CA LEU A 435 9.60 14.71 -30.00
C LEU A 435 11.01 15.20 -30.41
N GLU A 436 11.10 16.01 -31.46
CA GLU A 436 12.35 16.71 -31.87
C GLU A 436 12.81 17.66 -30.73
N ALA A 437 11.91 18.48 -30.17
CA ALA A 437 12.24 19.39 -29.08
C ALA A 437 12.78 18.63 -27.85
N VAL A 438 12.18 17.50 -27.49
CA VAL A 438 12.65 16.64 -26.39
C VAL A 438 14.06 16.12 -26.65
N LEU A 439 14.35 15.63 -27.86
CA LEU A 439 15.68 15.13 -28.22
C LEU A 439 16.71 16.26 -28.23
N LEU A 440 16.35 17.43 -28.74
CA LEU A 440 17.23 18.61 -28.75
C LEU A 440 17.54 19.11 -27.33
N THR A 441 16.55 19.13 -26.45
CA THR A 441 16.74 19.46 -25.02
C THR A 441 17.68 18.46 -24.35
N ALA A 442 17.46 17.15 -24.60
CA ALA A 442 18.32 16.10 -24.05
C ALA A 442 19.77 16.22 -24.54
N ASP A 443 19.98 16.51 -25.82
CA ASP A 443 21.32 16.64 -26.40
C ASP A 443 22.03 17.97 -25.99
N ALA A 444 21.26 19.03 -25.70
CA ALA A 444 21.82 20.34 -25.36
C ALA A 444 22.12 20.50 -23.86
N GLU A 445 21.29 19.97 -23.00
CA GLU A 445 21.34 20.17 -21.53
C GLU A 445 21.92 19.00 -20.76
N LEU A 446 21.92 17.77 -21.35
CA LEU A 446 22.25 16.54 -20.64
C LEU A 446 23.34 15.74 -21.34
N ASP A 447 24.19 15.09 -20.56
CA ASP A 447 25.16 14.08 -21.04
C ASP A 447 24.63 12.67 -20.69
N LEU A 448 23.81 12.12 -21.59
CA LEU A 448 23.14 10.84 -21.37
C LEU A 448 24.03 9.68 -21.84
N ARG A 449 24.90 9.22 -20.98
CA ARG A 449 25.79 8.08 -21.22
C ARG A 449 25.62 7.02 -20.11
N ALA A 450 25.81 5.77 -20.45
CA ALA A 450 25.83 4.64 -19.51
C ALA A 450 26.72 3.53 -20.06
N ASN A 451 27.30 2.72 -19.19
CA ASN A 451 28.05 1.54 -19.59
C ASN A 451 27.10 0.34 -19.82
N PRO A 452 26.96 -0.18 -21.04
CA PRO A 452 26.13 -1.36 -21.30
C PRO A 452 26.81 -2.69 -20.96
N ASP A 453 28.13 -2.71 -20.76
CA ASP A 453 28.93 -3.92 -20.61
C ASP A 453 29.13 -4.33 -19.15
N MET A 454 28.38 -3.73 -18.20
CA MET A 454 28.38 -4.05 -16.77
C MET A 454 27.12 -4.83 -16.36
N ASP A 455 27.07 -5.31 -15.11
CA ASP A 455 25.90 -5.92 -14.51
C ASP A 455 24.76 -4.91 -14.41
N ALA A 456 23.54 -5.32 -14.82
CA ALA A 456 22.41 -4.41 -14.91
C ALA A 456 21.97 -3.91 -13.54
N ARG A 457 21.69 -2.59 -13.48
CA ARG A 457 21.05 -1.90 -12.36
C ARG A 457 20.04 -0.88 -12.86
N GLY A 458 19.13 -0.48 -11.98
CA GLY A 458 18.09 0.48 -12.31
C GLY A 458 16.97 0.47 -11.27
N ALA A 459 15.77 0.88 -11.66
CA ALA A 459 14.66 1.04 -10.74
C ALA A 459 13.41 0.25 -11.16
N THR A 460 12.63 -0.17 -10.16
CA THR A 460 11.33 -0.80 -10.36
C THR A 460 10.28 0.27 -10.59
N VAL A 461 9.76 0.36 -11.81
CA VAL A 461 8.71 1.34 -12.18
C VAL A 461 7.36 0.94 -11.59
N GLU A 462 6.95 -0.31 -11.79
CA GLU A 462 5.66 -0.85 -11.34
C GLU A 462 5.77 -2.36 -11.10
N ALA A 463 5.03 -2.89 -10.15
CA ALA A 463 5.03 -4.31 -9.87
C ALA A 463 3.62 -4.85 -9.58
N ARG A 464 3.35 -6.04 -10.06
CA ARG A 464 2.03 -6.69 -9.94
C ARG A 464 2.12 -8.19 -9.74
N LEU A 465 1.06 -8.78 -9.22
CA LEU A 465 0.93 -10.22 -9.10
C LEU A 465 -0.01 -10.77 -10.19
N ASP A 466 0.55 -11.44 -11.18
CA ASP A 466 -0.21 -12.08 -12.25
C ASP A 466 -0.62 -13.51 -11.84
N LYS A 467 -1.89 -13.88 -12.10
CA LYS A 467 -2.45 -15.19 -11.69
C LYS A 467 -1.76 -16.39 -12.34
N GLY A 468 -1.13 -16.22 -13.50
CA GLY A 468 -0.49 -17.29 -14.25
C GLY A 468 1.03 -17.23 -14.25
N ARG A 469 1.58 -16.04 -14.15
CA ARG A 469 3.01 -15.74 -14.29
C ARG A 469 3.71 -15.50 -12.95
N GLY A 470 2.95 -15.26 -11.87
CA GLY A 470 3.49 -14.91 -10.55
C GLY A 470 3.81 -13.43 -10.42
N ALA A 471 4.85 -13.10 -9.66
CA ALA A 471 5.32 -11.73 -9.54
C ALA A 471 5.90 -11.25 -10.88
N VAL A 472 5.43 -10.11 -11.35
CA VAL A 472 5.85 -9.42 -12.58
C VAL A 472 6.23 -8.00 -12.17
N ALA A 473 7.48 -7.61 -12.42
CA ALA A 473 7.95 -6.25 -12.21
C ALA A 473 8.31 -5.62 -13.55
N THR A 474 7.88 -4.39 -13.77
CA THR A 474 8.37 -3.53 -14.84
C THR A 474 9.55 -2.77 -14.29
N VAL A 475 10.73 -3.01 -14.81
CA VAL A 475 11.96 -2.33 -14.40
C VAL A 475 12.48 -1.48 -15.53
N LEU A 476 13.09 -0.35 -15.18
CA LEU A 476 13.83 0.49 -16.09
C LEU A 476 15.32 0.25 -15.86
N VAL A 477 16.01 -0.28 -16.85
CA VAL A 477 17.46 -0.44 -16.79
C VAL A 477 18.10 0.93 -16.92
N GLN A 478 18.92 1.34 -15.95
CA GLN A 478 19.64 2.62 -15.98
C GLN A 478 21.06 2.42 -16.50
N SER A 479 21.74 1.39 -16.00
CA SER A 479 23.09 1.04 -16.41
C SER A 479 23.23 -0.46 -16.57
N GLY A 480 24.19 -0.92 -17.37
CA GLY A 480 24.42 -2.33 -17.67
C GLY A 480 23.39 -2.93 -18.60
N THR A 481 23.54 -4.20 -18.89
CA THR A 481 22.60 -4.95 -19.72
C THR A 481 22.03 -6.16 -18.97
N LEU A 482 20.69 -6.21 -18.87
CA LEU A 482 19.98 -7.30 -18.20
C LEU A 482 19.77 -8.46 -19.16
N HIS A 483 20.12 -9.69 -18.75
CA HIS A 483 19.98 -10.90 -19.52
C HIS A 483 19.01 -11.91 -18.91
N ILE A 484 18.47 -12.79 -19.76
CA ILE A 484 17.72 -13.94 -19.26
C ILE A 484 18.67 -14.89 -18.52
N GLY A 485 18.34 -15.21 -17.27
CA GLY A 485 19.13 -16.10 -16.42
C GLY A 485 19.85 -15.38 -15.30
N ASP A 486 19.91 -14.05 -15.33
CA ASP A 486 20.54 -13.25 -14.28
C ASP A 486 19.83 -13.40 -12.93
N SER A 487 20.62 -13.38 -11.86
CA SER A 487 20.11 -13.37 -10.49
C SER A 487 19.90 -11.94 -10.06
N ILE A 488 18.64 -11.54 -9.85
CA ILE A 488 18.28 -10.15 -9.53
C ILE A 488 17.75 -9.99 -8.12
N VAL A 489 17.97 -8.80 -7.58
CA VAL A 489 17.38 -8.30 -6.34
C VAL A 489 16.61 -7.03 -6.69
N ALA A 490 15.36 -6.92 -6.26
CA ALA A 490 14.55 -5.72 -6.37
C ALA A 490 13.94 -5.44 -4.99
N GLY A 491 14.45 -4.42 -4.30
CA GLY A 491 14.08 -4.15 -2.91
C GLY A 491 14.28 -5.36 -2.00
N THR A 492 13.20 -5.84 -1.40
CA THR A 492 13.18 -7.04 -0.55
C THR A 492 12.86 -8.33 -1.32
N SER A 493 12.64 -8.25 -2.63
CA SER A 493 12.37 -9.38 -3.51
C SER A 493 13.64 -9.81 -4.24
N TYR A 494 13.77 -11.10 -4.50
CA TYR A 494 14.87 -11.64 -5.29
C TYR A 494 14.37 -12.73 -6.23
N GLY A 495 15.16 -13.08 -7.22
CA GLY A 495 14.83 -14.19 -8.11
C GLY A 495 15.76 -14.27 -9.29
N ARG A 496 15.50 -15.24 -10.17
CA ARG A 496 16.23 -15.39 -11.42
C ARG A 496 15.34 -14.98 -12.58
N VAL A 497 15.84 -14.15 -13.47
CA VAL A 497 15.14 -13.72 -14.68
C VAL A 497 14.79 -14.94 -15.55
N ARG A 498 13.52 -15.33 -15.55
CA ARG A 498 13.03 -16.46 -16.35
C ARG A 498 12.66 -16.04 -17.75
N ALA A 499 12.11 -14.86 -17.89
CA ALA A 499 11.74 -14.24 -19.14
C ALA A 499 11.66 -12.74 -18.97
N MET A 500 11.96 -12.03 -20.04
CA MET A 500 11.79 -10.60 -20.19
C MET A 500 10.81 -10.34 -21.33
N LEU A 501 9.90 -9.39 -21.12
CA LEU A 501 8.89 -8.99 -22.11
C LEU A 501 8.96 -7.49 -22.34
N ASP A 502 8.80 -7.06 -23.58
CA ASP A 502 8.58 -5.66 -23.93
C ASP A 502 7.16 -5.20 -23.54
N GLU A 503 6.85 -3.94 -23.78
CA GLU A 503 5.52 -3.35 -23.55
C GLU A 503 4.40 -4.02 -24.37
N ASN A 504 4.73 -4.66 -25.49
CA ASN A 504 3.80 -5.38 -26.37
C ASN A 504 3.62 -6.85 -25.96
N GLY A 505 4.40 -7.32 -24.96
CA GLY A 505 4.39 -8.70 -24.49
C GLY A 505 5.25 -9.66 -25.32
N ASN A 506 6.13 -9.16 -26.19
CA ASN A 506 7.09 -9.97 -26.93
C ASN A 506 8.28 -10.31 -26.05
N HIS A 507 8.88 -11.49 -26.30
CA HIS A 507 10.07 -11.92 -25.56
C HIS A 507 11.32 -11.17 -26.01
N MET A 508 12.03 -10.61 -25.03
CA MET A 508 13.37 -10.02 -25.21
C MET A 508 14.42 -10.95 -24.61
N LYS A 509 15.63 -10.94 -25.16
CA LYS A 509 16.77 -11.72 -24.62
C LYS A 509 17.64 -10.88 -23.73
N GLU A 510 17.79 -9.61 -24.04
CA GLU A 510 18.63 -8.62 -23.37
C GLU A 510 17.90 -7.27 -23.30
N ALA A 511 18.16 -6.50 -22.28
CA ALA A 511 17.65 -5.16 -22.11
C ALA A 511 18.82 -4.23 -21.76
N ALA A 512 19.15 -3.32 -22.69
CA ALA A 512 20.20 -2.32 -22.59
C ALA A 512 19.76 -1.10 -21.76
N PRO A 513 20.65 -0.16 -21.40
CA PRO A 513 20.29 1.06 -20.67
C PRO A 513 19.12 1.83 -21.29
N SER A 514 18.32 2.45 -20.44
CA SER A 514 17.07 3.17 -20.75
C SER A 514 15.96 2.29 -21.37
N THR A 515 16.06 0.96 -21.29
CA THR A 515 15.02 0.05 -21.80
C THR A 515 14.08 -0.38 -20.68
N PRO A 516 12.78 -0.09 -20.77
CA PRO A 516 11.79 -0.62 -19.86
C PRO A 516 11.48 -2.08 -20.20
N VAL A 517 11.51 -2.96 -19.22
CA VAL A 517 11.27 -4.39 -19.43
C VAL A 517 10.44 -5.01 -18.32
N GLN A 518 9.51 -5.88 -18.69
CA GLN A 518 8.75 -6.68 -17.73
C GLN A 518 9.53 -7.96 -17.40
N VAL A 519 9.97 -8.06 -16.15
CA VAL A 519 10.74 -9.19 -15.64
C VAL A 519 9.84 -10.19 -14.94
N LEU A 520 10.03 -11.47 -15.27
CA LEU A 520 9.35 -12.62 -14.67
C LEU A 520 10.38 -13.50 -13.95
N GLY A 521 10.04 -13.95 -12.74
CA GLY A 521 10.90 -14.89 -12.00
C GLY A 521 11.20 -14.48 -10.59
N LEU A 522 10.76 -13.31 -10.14
CA LEU A 522 10.85 -12.85 -8.77
C LEU A 522 10.04 -13.72 -7.82
N THR A 523 10.51 -13.85 -6.57
CA THR A 523 9.86 -14.64 -5.50
C THR A 523 8.65 -13.96 -4.90
N SER A 524 8.68 -12.62 -4.84
CA SER A 524 7.60 -11.76 -4.33
C SER A 524 7.46 -10.53 -5.22
N VAL A 525 6.41 -9.76 -5.00
CA VAL A 525 6.20 -8.50 -5.71
C VAL A 525 7.04 -7.43 -5.01
N PRO A 526 8.00 -6.78 -5.70
CA PRO A 526 8.77 -5.66 -5.13
C PRO A 526 7.89 -4.41 -5.00
N THR A 527 8.37 -3.43 -4.24
CA THR A 527 7.73 -2.12 -4.16
C THR A 527 8.10 -1.30 -5.40
N ALA A 528 7.20 -0.47 -5.88
CA ALA A 528 7.54 0.47 -6.95
C ALA A 528 8.53 1.52 -6.40
N GLY A 529 9.55 1.86 -7.18
CA GLY A 529 10.68 2.72 -6.75
C GLY A 529 11.87 1.95 -6.17
N ASP A 530 11.73 0.67 -5.81
CA ASP A 530 12.84 -0.12 -5.33
C ASP A 530 13.97 -0.20 -6.36
N LEU A 531 15.21 0.00 -5.91
CA LEU A 531 16.41 -0.26 -6.70
C LEU A 531 16.47 -1.75 -7.06
N PHE A 532 16.62 -2.05 -8.35
CA PHE A 532 16.95 -3.39 -8.80
C PHE A 532 18.42 -3.48 -9.24
N LEU A 533 19.03 -4.62 -9.00
CA LEU A 533 20.40 -4.91 -9.39
C LEU A 533 20.59 -6.40 -9.70
N VAL A 534 21.57 -6.70 -10.53
CA VAL A 534 22.04 -8.04 -10.78
C VAL A 534 23.08 -8.41 -9.70
N ALA A 535 22.97 -9.60 -9.15
CA ALA A 535 23.90 -10.15 -8.18
C ALA A 535 24.65 -11.33 -8.81
N SER A 536 25.86 -11.57 -8.34
CA SER A 536 26.76 -12.62 -8.85
C SER A 536 26.12 -14.03 -8.85
N ASP A 537 25.30 -14.33 -7.86
CA ASP A 537 24.57 -15.59 -7.75
C ASP A 537 23.24 -15.48 -6.98
N ASP A 538 22.39 -16.52 -7.08
CA ASP A 538 21.10 -16.60 -6.39
C ASP A 538 21.23 -16.55 -4.85
N ARG A 539 22.37 -16.97 -4.31
CA ARG A 539 22.60 -17.00 -2.87
C ARG A 539 22.88 -15.59 -2.35
N THR A 540 23.70 -14.84 -3.07
CA THR A 540 24.01 -13.44 -2.78
C THR A 540 22.73 -12.60 -2.91
N ALA A 541 21.99 -12.76 -4.01
CA ALA A 541 20.70 -12.11 -4.21
C ALA A 541 19.72 -12.33 -3.04
N ARG A 542 19.62 -13.59 -2.60
CA ARG A 542 18.78 -13.95 -1.45
C ARG A 542 19.26 -13.32 -0.15
N GLN A 543 20.57 -13.31 0.11
CA GLN A 543 21.11 -12.75 1.35
C GLN A 543 20.89 -11.24 1.45
N ILE A 544 21.06 -10.53 0.34
CA ILE A 544 20.77 -9.08 0.26
C ILE A 544 19.29 -8.83 0.56
N ALA A 545 18.39 -9.53 -0.13
CA ALA A 545 16.95 -9.37 0.06
C ALA A 545 16.50 -9.70 1.50
N GLU A 546 17.02 -10.79 2.09
CA GLU A 546 16.72 -11.16 3.49
C GLU A 546 17.23 -10.11 4.49
N LYS A 547 18.42 -9.52 4.25
CA LYS A 547 18.93 -8.44 5.09
C LYS A 547 18.07 -7.17 4.96
N ARG A 548 17.74 -6.73 3.73
CA ARG A 548 16.84 -5.59 3.49
C ARG A 548 15.49 -5.81 4.18
N GLN A 549 14.91 -7.00 4.06
CA GLN A 549 13.65 -7.34 4.72
C GLN A 549 13.75 -7.30 6.25
N ALA A 550 14.85 -7.81 6.83
CA ALA A 550 15.06 -7.77 8.28
C ALA A 550 15.18 -6.33 8.79
N THR A 551 15.88 -5.51 8.04
CA THR A 551 16.10 -4.08 8.26
C THR A 551 14.79 -3.29 8.21
N GLU A 552 13.98 -3.47 7.17
CA GLU A 552 12.67 -2.85 7.02
C GLU A 552 11.71 -3.29 8.14
N ARG A 553 11.69 -4.58 8.46
CA ARG A 553 10.88 -5.11 9.57
C ARG A 553 11.29 -4.51 10.91
N ALA A 554 12.59 -4.34 11.15
CA ALA A 554 13.08 -3.69 12.38
C ALA A 554 12.64 -2.22 12.45
N ALA A 555 12.72 -1.48 11.35
CA ALA A 555 12.26 -0.10 11.25
C ALA A 555 10.75 0.04 11.49
N GLN A 556 9.93 -0.87 10.91
CA GLN A 556 8.48 -0.89 11.14
C GLN A 556 8.14 -1.20 12.60
N LEU A 557 8.86 -2.14 13.23
CA LEU A 557 8.67 -2.46 14.65
C LEU A 557 9.10 -1.31 15.55
N ALA A 558 10.16 -0.59 15.21
CA ALA A 558 10.61 0.60 15.93
C ALA A 558 9.55 1.73 15.87
N LYS A 559 8.98 1.99 14.68
CA LYS A 559 7.88 2.95 14.51
C LYS A 559 6.63 2.58 15.32
N ARG A 560 6.34 1.29 15.48
CA ARG A 560 5.20 0.80 16.28
C ARG A 560 5.45 0.84 17.79
N ARG A 561 6.71 0.83 18.24
CA ARG A 561 7.09 0.93 19.66
C ARG A 561 7.02 2.39 20.16
N LYS A 562 5.88 3.05 20.02
CA LYS A 562 5.66 4.33 20.72
C LYS A 562 5.66 4.07 22.21
N VAL A 563 6.56 4.75 22.91
CA VAL A 563 6.65 4.69 24.37
C VAL A 563 5.38 5.23 24.98
N VAL A 564 4.75 4.43 25.83
CA VAL A 564 3.62 4.90 26.62
C VAL A 564 4.15 5.79 27.74
N SER A 565 4.28 7.09 27.48
CA SER A 565 4.46 8.09 28.53
C SER A 565 3.10 8.40 29.18
N LEU A 566 3.09 8.99 30.40
CA LEU A 566 1.85 9.42 31.05
C LEU A 566 1.08 10.46 30.21
N GLU A 567 1.78 11.23 29.38
CA GLU A 567 1.19 12.17 28.42
C GLU A 567 0.59 11.46 27.22
N SER A 568 1.31 10.48 26.66
CA SER A 568 0.77 9.64 25.57
C SER A 568 -0.37 8.74 26.05
N LEU A 569 -0.44 8.41 27.34
CA LEU A 569 -1.59 7.71 27.93
C LEU A 569 -2.83 8.62 27.94
N LYS A 570 -2.68 9.91 28.23
CA LYS A 570 -3.78 10.89 28.10
C LYS A 570 -4.24 11.03 26.65
N GLU A 571 -3.31 11.11 25.71
CA GLU A 571 -3.62 11.11 24.27
C GLU A 571 -4.25 9.79 23.80
N GLN A 572 -3.81 8.65 24.36
CA GLN A 572 -4.44 7.37 24.07
C GLN A 572 -5.86 7.28 24.63
N PHE A 573 -6.12 7.84 25.82
CA PHE A 573 -7.48 7.94 26.35
C PHE A 573 -8.35 8.88 25.53
N ALA A 574 -7.83 10.00 25.05
CA ALA A 574 -8.53 10.88 24.13
C ALA A 574 -8.79 10.20 22.77
N LYS A 575 -7.82 9.45 22.25
CA LYS A 575 -7.97 8.64 21.03
C LYS A 575 -8.83 7.39 21.20
N SER A 576 -9.07 6.92 22.43
CA SER A 576 -9.98 5.78 22.67
C SER A 576 -11.46 6.16 22.52
N GLU A 577 -11.78 7.43 22.43
CA GLU A 577 -13.13 7.94 22.12
C GLU A 577 -13.36 8.12 20.62
N VAL A 578 -12.31 7.98 19.78
CA VAL A 578 -12.40 8.06 18.31
C VAL A 578 -12.87 6.72 17.75
N ASP A 579 -13.96 6.74 17.02
CA ASP A 579 -14.46 5.56 16.31
C ASP A 579 -13.61 5.33 15.04
N MET A 580 -12.83 4.21 15.02
CA MET A 580 -11.91 3.89 13.93
C MET A 580 -12.53 2.96 12.90
N LEU A 581 -12.53 3.38 11.63
CA LEU A 581 -12.85 2.52 10.50
C LEU A 581 -11.62 1.69 10.10
N ASN A 582 -11.65 0.42 10.43
CA ASN A 582 -10.58 -0.51 10.10
C ASN A 582 -10.68 -1.00 8.67
N ILE A 583 -9.58 -0.92 7.91
CA ILE A 583 -9.56 -1.24 6.48
C ILE A 583 -8.42 -2.21 6.15
N VAL A 584 -8.70 -3.18 5.29
CA VAL A 584 -7.71 -4.05 4.62
C VAL A 584 -7.71 -3.72 3.14
N ILE A 585 -6.56 -3.29 2.59
CA ILE A 585 -6.43 -2.88 1.19
C ILE A 585 -5.78 -3.98 0.36
N LYS A 586 -6.42 -4.36 -0.75
CA LYS A 586 -5.87 -5.27 -1.76
C LYS A 586 -5.99 -4.67 -3.14
N GLY A 587 -4.88 -4.57 -3.85
CA GLY A 587 -4.81 -4.01 -5.20
C GLY A 587 -4.13 -4.94 -6.19
N ASP A 588 -4.24 -4.59 -7.44
CA ASP A 588 -3.64 -5.32 -8.56
C ASP A 588 -2.15 -4.99 -8.76
N SER A 589 -1.72 -3.80 -8.32
CA SER A 589 -0.33 -3.33 -8.40
C SER A 589 0.12 -2.66 -7.09
N SER A 590 1.43 -2.53 -6.91
CA SER A 590 2.03 -1.89 -5.74
C SER A 590 1.68 -0.41 -5.66
N GLY A 591 1.79 0.31 -6.78
CA GLY A 591 1.51 1.74 -6.82
C GLY A 591 0.02 2.06 -6.60
N SER A 592 -0.91 1.24 -7.12
CA SER A 592 -2.35 1.42 -6.86
C SER A 592 -2.72 1.27 -5.38
N VAL A 593 -2.07 0.33 -4.68
CA VAL A 593 -2.27 0.12 -3.24
C VAL A 593 -1.73 1.29 -2.44
N GLU A 594 -0.54 1.76 -2.77
CA GLU A 594 0.12 2.92 -2.14
C GLU A 594 -0.74 4.18 -2.32
N ALA A 595 -1.15 4.49 -3.54
CA ALA A 595 -1.97 5.67 -3.84
C ALA A 595 -3.34 5.64 -3.11
N LEU A 596 -3.95 4.47 -3.01
CA LEU A 596 -5.22 4.33 -2.29
C LEU A 596 -5.02 4.52 -0.78
N GLU A 597 -3.97 3.95 -0.19
CA GLU A 597 -3.63 4.15 1.22
C GLU A 597 -3.38 5.62 1.54
N ASP A 598 -2.52 6.29 0.76
CA ASP A 598 -2.19 7.70 0.94
C ASP A 598 -3.41 8.61 0.83
N SER A 599 -4.30 8.30 -0.12
CA SER A 599 -5.53 9.06 -0.31
C SER A 599 -6.52 8.87 0.84
N LEU A 600 -6.66 7.64 1.33
CA LEU A 600 -7.55 7.34 2.46
C LEU A 600 -7.04 7.95 3.76
N MET A 601 -5.71 7.97 3.97
CA MET A 601 -5.11 8.56 5.16
C MET A 601 -5.20 10.10 5.20
N LYS A 602 -5.47 10.74 4.05
CA LYS A 602 -5.69 12.20 3.95
C LYS A 602 -7.14 12.61 4.17
N ILE A 603 -8.06 11.66 4.31
CA ILE A 603 -9.47 11.97 4.56
C ILE A 603 -9.63 12.39 6.02
N GLU A 604 -9.94 13.66 6.23
CA GLU A 604 -10.28 14.23 7.54
C GLU A 604 -11.76 14.64 7.50
N VAL A 605 -12.61 13.94 8.24
CA VAL A 605 -14.04 14.25 8.35
C VAL A 605 -14.31 14.94 9.66
N SER A 606 -13.81 14.42 10.78
CA SER A 606 -13.98 14.95 12.14
C SER A 606 -12.97 14.31 13.07
N ASP A 607 -12.66 14.98 14.19
CA ASP A 607 -11.81 14.43 15.26
C ASP A 607 -12.44 13.21 15.96
N GLU A 608 -13.72 12.93 15.73
CA GLU A 608 -14.46 11.82 16.36
C GLU A 608 -14.33 10.49 15.61
N VAL A 609 -13.95 10.51 14.33
CA VAL A 609 -13.83 9.33 13.47
C VAL A 609 -12.50 9.34 12.74
N GLY A 610 -11.94 8.15 12.50
CA GLY A 610 -10.67 8.03 11.79
C GLY A 610 -10.57 6.74 10.99
N ILE A 611 -9.54 6.67 10.14
CA ILE A 611 -9.22 5.49 9.32
C ILE A 611 -7.98 4.81 9.89
N GLN A 612 -8.04 3.48 9.96
CA GLN A 612 -6.88 2.65 10.28
C GLN A 612 -6.69 1.57 9.22
N VAL A 613 -5.59 1.65 8.48
CA VAL A 613 -5.19 0.58 7.56
C VAL A 613 -4.45 -0.50 8.33
N ILE A 614 -5.10 -1.68 8.50
CA ILE A 614 -4.56 -2.81 9.24
C ILE A 614 -3.55 -3.58 8.39
N HIS A 615 -3.91 -3.80 7.13
CA HIS A 615 -3.08 -4.56 6.20
C HIS A 615 -3.25 -4.06 4.77
N ARG A 616 -2.14 -4.06 4.04
CA ARG A 616 -2.10 -3.77 2.61
C ARG A 616 -1.36 -4.88 1.85
N GLY A 617 -1.73 -5.11 0.60
CA GLY A 617 -1.02 -6.09 -0.21
C GLY A 617 -1.47 -6.16 -1.65
N VAL A 618 -0.60 -6.69 -2.50
CA VAL A 618 -0.82 -6.85 -3.93
C VAL A 618 -1.37 -8.24 -4.24
N GLY A 619 -2.32 -8.31 -5.18
CA GLY A 619 -2.91 -9.55 -5.66
C GLY A 619 -4.33 -9.80 -5.16
N ALA A 620 -4.86 -10.99 -5.46
CA ALA A 620 -6.23 -11.36 -5.10
C ALA A 620 -6.43 -11.44 -3.58
N ILE A 621 -7.64 -11.13 -3.13
CA ILE A 621 -8.04 -11.29 -1.72
C ILE A 621 -7.92 -12.75 -1.33
N THR A 622 -7.23 -13.02 -0.22
CA THR A 622 -6.93 -14.37 0.30
C THR A 622 -7.75 -14.70 1.54
N GLN A 623 -7.74 -15.97 1.95
CA GLN A 623 -8.37 -16.41 3.19
C GLN A 623 -7.77 -15.72 4.43
N ASN A 624 -6.46 -15.43 4.40
CA ASN A 624 -5.80 -14.75 5.53
C ASN A 624 -6.30 -13.31 5.69
N ASP A 625 -6.60 -12.63 4.58
CA ASP A 625 -7.14 -11.26 4.61
C ASP A 625 -8.54 -11.25 5.22
N VAL A 626 -9.39 -12.24 4.88
CA VAL A 626 -10.71 -12.40 5.49
C VAL A 626 -10.61 -12.72 6.98
N ASN A 627 -9.72 -13.64 7.37
CA ASN A 627 -9.51 -13.97 8.78
C ASN A 627 -9.03 -12.75 9.59
N LEU A 628 -8.14 -11.94 9.02
CA LEU A 628 -7.68 -10.71 9.67
C LEU A 628 -8.83 -9.71 9.82
N ALA A 629 -9.60 -9.50 8.75
CA ALA A 629 -10.74 -8.60 8.78
C ALA A 629 -11.83 -9.02 9.78
N THR A 630 -12.02 -10.34 9.98
CA THR A 630 -12.96 -10.87 10.99
C THR A 630 -12.53 -10.51 12.40
N VAL A 631 -11.22 -10.59 12.72
CA VAL A 631 -10.69 -10.30 14.07
C VAL A 631 -10.85 -8.81 14.40
N ASP A 632 -10.47 -7.94 13.46
CA ASP A 632 -10.42 -6.50 13.68
C ASP A 632 -11.70 -5.77 13.21
N LYS A 633 -12.75 -6.53 12.79
CA LYS A 633 -13.99 -5.98 12.22
C LYS A 633 -13.73 -5.00 11.09
N ALA A 634 -12.81 -5.36 10.20
CA ALA A 634 -12.36 -4.50 9.12
C ALA A 634 -13.16 -4.71 7.83
N VAL A 635 -13.28 -3.66 7.02
CA VAL A 635 -13.79 -3.72 5.65
C VAL A 635 -12.64 -4.04 4.70
N ILE A 636 -12.84 -4.97 3.77
CA ILE A 636 -11.83 -5.27 2.75
C ILE A 636 -12.12 -4.48 1.49
N ILE A 637 -11.15 -3.67 1.06
CA ILE A 637 -11.19 -2.93 -0.20
C ILE A 637 -10.40 -3.70 -1.26
N GLY A 638 -11.07 -4.16 -2.31
CA GLY A 638 -10.47 -4.81 -3.47
C GLY A 638 -10.39 -3.86 -4.66
N PHE A 639 -9.21 -3.30 -4.95
CA PHE A 639 -8.98 -2.42 -6.08
C PHE A 639 -8.51 -3.22 -7.30
N ASN A 640 -9.35 -3.30 -8.33
CA ASN A 640 -9.16 -4.13 -9.53
C ASN A 640 -8.94 -5.64 -9.26
N VAL A 641 -9.14 -6.09 -8.03
CA VAL A 641 -8.95 -7.49 -7.62
C VAL A 641 -10.23 -8.08 -7.08
N ARG A 642 -10.33 -9.41 -7.15
CA ARG A 642 -11.48 -10.14 -6.61
C ARG A 642 -11.01 -11.43 -5.91
N PRO A 643 -11.72 -11.86 -4.86
CA PRO A 643 -11.45 -13.14 -4.22
C PRO A 643 -11.80 -14.31 -5.16
N ASN A 644 -11.25 -15.47 -4.89
CA ASN A 644 -11.78 -16.69 -5.47
C ASN A 644 -13.13 -17.08 -4.77
N ARG A 645 -13.89 -17.99 -5.37
CA ARG A 645 -15.21 -18.36 -4.86
C ARG A 645 -15.17 -18.84 -3.40
N GLN A 646 -14.17 -19.65 -3.02
CA GLN A 646 -14.06 -20.17 -1.64
C GLN A 646 -13.84 -19.07 -0.61
N VAL A 647 -13.06 -18.04 -0.97
CA VAL A 647 -12.78 -16.88 -0.11
C VAL A 647 -14.00 -15.96 -0.04
N ALA A 648 -14.74 -15.80 -1.15
CA ALA A 648 -16.00 -15.04 -1.14
C ALA A 648 -17.05 -15.73 -0.25
N ASP A 649 -17.22 -17.05 -0.37
CA ASP A 649 -18.13 -17.84 0.47
C ASP A 649 -17.71 -17.82 1.96
N LEU A 650 -16.39 -17.68 2.25
CA LEU A 650 -15.87 -17.52 3.61
C LEU A 650 -16.21 -16.13 4.16
N ALA A 651 -15.96 -15.07 3.40
CA ALA A 651 -16.25 -13.70 3.80
C ALA A 651 -17.74 -13.51 4.12
N GLU A 652 -18.62 -14.09 3.30
CA GLU A 652 -20.08 -14.06 3.52
C GLU A 652 -20.47 -14.78 4.82
N ARG A 653 -19.86 -15.94 5.11
CA ARG A 653 -20.12 -16.69 6.36
C ARG A 653 -19.64 -15.99 7.61
N GLU A 654 -18.46 -15.32 7.52
CA GLU A 654 -17.87 -14.59 8.64
C GLU A 654 -18.44 -13.16 8.76
N GLY A 655 -19.32 -12.74 7.83
CA GLY A 655 -19.92 -11.41 7.83
C GLY A 655 -18.94 -10.28 7.51
N VAL A 656 -17.85 -10.57 6.79
CA VAL A 656 -16.86 -9.59 6.37
C VAL A 656 -17.31 -8.92 5.08
N GLU A 657 -17.44 -7.59 5.11
CA GLU A 657 -17.80 -6.81 3.94
C GLU A 657 -16.59 -6.65 3.01
N ILE A 658 -16.78 -6.95 1.70
CA ILE A 658 -15.77 -6.73 0.67
C ILE A 658 -16.33 -5.75 -0.36
N LYS A 659 -15.70 -4.58 -0.45
CA LYS A 659 -15.99 -3.55 -1.45
C LYS A 659 -15.05 -3.67 -2.64
N TYR A 660 -15.58 -3.50 -3.86
CA TYR A 660 -14.80 -3.62 -5.09
C TYR A 660 -14.80 -2.32 -5.87
N TYR A 661 -13.61 -1.81 -6.14
CA TYR A 661 -13.44 -0.58 -6.90
C TYR A 661 -12.50 -0.79 -8.08
N SER A 662 -12.72 -0.02 -9.15
CA SER A 662 -11.84 0.07 -10.33
C SER A 662 -11.44 1.51 -10.61
N ILE A 663 -12.00 2.47 -9.87
CA ILE A 663 -11.73 3.89 -9.95
C ILE A 663 -11.49 4.39 -8.52
N ILE A 664 -10.36 5.05 -8.29
CA ILE A 664 -9.93 5.47 -6.95
C ILE A 664 -10.90 6.45 -6.29
N TYR A 665 -11.49 7.37 -7.06
CA TYR A 665 -12.46 8.35 -6.56
C TYR A 665 -13.67 7.71 -5.89
N LYS A 666 -14.22 6.66 -6.50
CA LYS A 666 -15.38 5.96 -5.93
C LYS A 666 -15.05 5.29 -4.61
N ALA A 667 -13.80 4.82 -4.45
CA ALA A 667 -13.36 4.26 -3.19
C ALA A 667 -13.26 5.35 -2.11
N ILE A 668 -12.71 6.52 -2.46
CA ILE A 668 -12.58 7.66 -1.54
C ILE A 668 -13.97 8.17 -1.13
N GLU A 669 -14.86 8.44 -2.10
CA GLU A 669 -16.23 8.92 -1.86
C GLU A 669 -17.03 7.97 -0.95
N ASP A 670 -17.00 6.66 -1.22
CA ASP A 670 -17.75 5.67 -0.44
C ASP A 670 -17.19 5.53 1.00
N ILE A 671 -15.88 5.66 1.19
CA ILE A 671 -15.25 5.62 2.52
C ILE A 671 -15.54 6.90 3.29
N GLU A 672 -15.46 8.07 2.64
CA GLU A 672 -15.83 9.36 3.23
C GLU A 672 -17.30 9.35 3.67
N ALA A 673 -18.20 8.86 2.82
CA ALA A 673 -19.62 8.69 3.17
C ALA A 673 -19.82 7.72 4.35
N SER A 674 -18.99 6.65 4.42
CA SER A 674 -19.05 5.70 5.53
C SER A 674 -18.58 6.34 6.84
N LEU A 675 -17.53 7.17 6.81
CA LEU A 675 -17.04 7.92 7.99
C LEU A 675 -18.08 8.93 8.47
N LYS A 676 -18.71 9.68 7.55
CA LYS A 676 -19.82 10.60 7.89
C LYS A 676 -20.97 9.86 8.54
N GLY A 677 -21.29 8.64 8.08
CA GLY A 677 -22.31 7.78 8.67
C GLY A 677 -21.97 7.23 10.06
N MET A 678 -20.69 7.25 10.47
CA MET A 678 -20.23 6.84 11.80
C MET A 678 -20.30 7.97 12.84
N LEU A 679 -20.47 9.23 12.40
CA LEU A 679 -20.58 10.36 13.31
C LEU A 679 -21.82 10.22 14.21
N LYS A 680 -21.65 10.54 15.49
CA LYS A 680 -22.75 10.57 16.45
C LYS A 680 -23.73 11.68 16.06
N PRO A 681 -25.08 11.42 16.13
CA PRO A 681 -26.05 12.45 15.80
C PRO A 681 -25.93 13.63 16.77
N GLU A 682 -25.84 14.83 16.24
CA GLU A 682 -25.96 16.05 17.04
C GLU A 682 -27.43 16.44 17.15
N PHE A 683 -27.82 16.82 18.37
CA PHE A 683 -29.17 17.26 18.66
C PHE A 683 -29.16 18.74 19.02
N GLU A 684 -30.00 19.52 18.36
CA GLU A 684 -30.25 20.91 18.70
C GLU A 684 -31.58 21.02 19.47
N GLU A 685 -31.56 21.82 20.54
CA GLU A 685 -32.77 22.16 21.25
C GLU A 685 -33.56 23.17 20.43
N VAL A 686 -34.70 22.75 19.91
CA VAL A 686 -35.63 23.66 19.21
C VAL A 686 -36.80 23.98 20.14
N VAL A 687 -36.93 25.24 20.49
CA VAL A 687 -38.06 25.73 21.30
C VAL A 687 -39.34 25.60 20.49
N THR A 688 -40.36 24.95 21.06
CA THR A 688 -41.65 24.66 20.41
C THR A 688 -42.76 25.54 20.87
N SER A 689 -42.73 26.05 22.10
CA SER A 689 -43.76 27.02 22.57
C SER A 689 -43.35 27.72 23.87
N HIS A 690 -43.94 28.87 24.10
CA HIS A 690 -43.90 29.59 25.38
C HIS A 690 -45.31 29.70 25.97
N SER A 691 -45.44 29.38 27.26
CA SER A 691 -46.74 29.42 27.97
C SER A 691 -46.59 30.14 29.28
N GLU A 692 -47.31 31.27 29.48
CA GLU A 692 -47.30 32.07 30.67
C GLU A 692 -48.23 31.50 31.75
N ILE A 693 -47.75 31.36 32.99
CA ILE A 693 -48.54 30.90 34.11
C ILE A 693 -49.39 32.04 34.62
N ARG A 694 -50.70 31.95 34.49
CA ARG A 694 -51.66 32.95 34.95
C ARG A 694 -52.39 32.59 36.24
N GLU A 695 -52.57 31.26 36.48
CA GLU A 695 -53.23 30.77 37.71
C GLU A 695 -52.52 29.48 38.17
N ILE A 696 -52.54 29.23 39.49
CA ILE A 696 -51.98 28.01 40.10
C ILE A 696 -53.10 27.27 40.83
N PHE A 697 -53.40 26.05 40.37
CA PHE A 697 -54.40 25.22 41.01
C PHE A 697 -53.73 24.14 41.88
N ARG A 698 -54.09 24.06 43.16
CA ARG A 698 -53.56 23.06 44.08
C ARG A 698 -54.44 21.82 44.13
N SER A 699 -53.88 20.69 43.76
CA SER A 699 -54.56 19.40 43.78
C SER A 699 -53.93 18.50 44.83
N SER A 700 -54.77 17.88 45.70
CA SER A 700 -54.28 16.90 46.72
C SER A 700 -53.73 15.63 46.11
N LYS A 701 -54.04 15.33 44.83
CA LYS A 701 -53.58 14.10 44.14
C LYS A 701 -52.44 14.33 43.16
N PHE A 702 -52.32 15.51 42.58
CA PHE A 702 -51.42 15.79 41.49
C PHE A 702 -50.43 16.94 41.75
N GLY A 703 -50.41 17.51 42.96
CA GLY A 703 -49.58 18.66 43.28
C GLY A 703 -50.09 19.97 42.68
N ASN A 704 -49.20 20.90 42.37
CA ASN A 704 -49.54 22.16 41.72
C ASN A 704 -49.75 21.96 40.25
N ILE A 705 -50.82 22.52 39.71
CA ILE A 705 -51.18 22.54 38.27
C ILE A 705 -51.06 24.00 37.81
N ALA A 706 -50.23 24.27 36.83
CA ALA A 706 -50.10 25.56 36.24
C ALA A 706 -51.22 25.78 35.24
N GLY A 707 -52.09 26.80 35.49
CA GLY A 707 -53.02 27.34 34.53
C GLY A 707 -52.30 28.34 33.65
N VAL A 708 -52.03 27.95 32.40
CA VAL A 708 -51.20 28.71 31.47
C VAL A 708 -52.00 29.25 30.29
N MET A 709 -51.55 30.37 29.71
CA MET A 709 -51.92 30.82 28.40
C MET A 709 -50.77 30.54 27.44
N VAL A 710 -50.99 29.77 26.36
CA VAL A 710 -50.00 29.53 25.34
C VAL A 710 -49.80 30.79 24.53
N GLN A 711 -48.64 31.43 24.62
CA GLN A 711 -48.30 32.67 23.95
C GLN A 711 -47.92 32.50 22.49
N ASP A 712 -47.17 31.41 22.22
CA ASP A 712 -46.75 31.01 20.87
C ASP A 712 -46.64 29.50 20.73
N GLY A 713 -46.65 28.98 19.51
CA GLY A 713 -46.40 27.60 19.17
C GLY A 713 -47.47 26.60 19.60
N GLU A 714 -47.07 25.37 19.90
CA GLU A 714 -47.97 24.29 20.31
C GLU A 714 -47.37 23.49 21.48
N VAL A 715 -48.04 23.43 22.60
CA VAL A 715 -47.64 22.61 23.76
C VAL A 715 -48.20 21.22 23.58
N LYS A 716 -47.33 20.20 23.72
CA LYS A 716 -47.69 18.80 23.65
C LYS A 716 -47.46 18.13 24.98
N ARG A 717 -48.26 17.10 25.32
CA ARG A 717 -48.05 16.26 26.48
C ARG A 717 -46.80 15.40 26.28
N GLY A 718 -45.95 15.24 27.32
CA GLY A 718 -44.72 14.45 27.28
C GLY A 718 -43.52 15.19 26.68
N THR A 719 -43.69 16.50 26.30
CA THR A 719 -42.59 17.30 25.82
C THR A 719 -41.74 17.77 27.00
N LYS A 720 -40.41 17.84 26.80
CA LYS A 720 -39.51 18.45 27.75
C LYS A 720 -39.73 19.96 27.84
N CYS A 721 -39.63 20.51 29.03
CA CYS A 721 -39.82 21.92 29.26
C CYS A 721 -38.91 22.49 30.37
N ARG A 722 -38.72 23.78 30.35
CA ARG A 722 -38.03 24.54 31.39
C ARG A 722 -38.88 25.71 31.87
N ILE A 723 -38.62 26.18 33.08
CA ILE A 723 -39.32 27.32 33.65
C ILE A 723 -38.43 28.54 33.61
N LEU A 724 -38.90 29.59 32.97
CA LEU A 724 -38.25 30.88 32.94
C LEU A 724 -38.96 31.82 33.96
N ARG A 725 -38.21 32.26 34.97
CA ARG A 725 -38.65 33.25 35.96
C ARG A 725 -37.91 34.56 35.70
N ASN A 726 -38.60 35.61 35.38
CA ASN A 726 -38.00 36.90 34.99
C ASN A 726 -36.97 36.78 33.86
N GLY A 727 -37.19 35.88 32.88
CA GLY A 727 -36.31 35.67 31.77
C GLY A 727 -35.08 34.80 32.06
N ILE A 728 -34.98 34.22 33.27
CA ILE A 728 -33.90 33.34 33.65
C ILE A 728 -34.43 31.92 33.87
N ALA A 729 -33.77 30.94 33.25
CA ALA A 729 -34.14 29.53 33.40
C ALA A 729 -33.86 29.08 34.86
N THR A 730 -34.92 28.84 35.60
CA THR A 730 -34.83 28.43 37.01
C THR A 730 -34.66 26.92 37.13
N VAL A 731 -35.36 26.15 36.34
CA VAL A 731 -35.27 24.69 36.30
C VAL A 731 -35.33 24.23 34.86
N ASN A 732 -34.36 23.40 34.48
CA ASN A 732 -34.29 22.73 33.19
C ASN A 732 -34.72 21.27 33.30
N ASP A 733 -35.08 20.64 32.17
CA ASP A 733 -35.30 19.19 32.06
C ASP A 733 -36.52 18.66 32.83
N LEU A 734 -37.60 19.44 32.85
CA LEU A 734 -38.90 18.98 33.33
C LEU A 734 -39.69 18.36 32.16
N GLU A 735 -40.65 17.50 32.49
CA GLU A 735 -41.55 16.89 31.49
C GLU A 735 -43.02 17.22 31.80
N ILE A 736 -43.78 17.52 30.77
CA ILE A 736 -45.21 17.75 30.90
C ILE A 736 -45.91 16.42 31.14
N SER A 737 -46.20 16.11 32.43
CA SER A 737 -46.83 14.85 32.84
C SER A 737 -48.26 14.76 32.40
N SER A 738 -49.05 15.86 32.50
CA SER A 738 -50.43 15.94 31.97
C SER A 738 -50.75 17.32 31.42
N LEU A 739 -51.54 17.33 30.36
CA LEU A 739 -52.02 18.52 29.67
C LEU A 739 -53.56 18.44 29.59
N ARG A 740 -54.22 19.48 30.14
CA ARG A 740 -55.69 19.56 30.19
C ARG A 740 -56.21 20.85 29.62
N ARG A 741 -57.35 20.79 28.97
CA ARG A 741 -58.11 21.96 28.60
C ARG A 741 -59.49 21.89 29.23
N PHE A 742 -59.78 22.82 30.18
CA PHE A 742 -60.94 22.76 31.06
C PHE A 742 -60.93 21.46 31.92
N LYS A 743 -61.80 20.48 31.57
CA LYS A 743 -61.90 19.19 32.27
C LYS A 743 -61.39 18.02 31.48
N ASP A 744 -61.04 18.21 30.23
CA ASP A 744 -60.65 17.16 29.30
C ASP A 744 -59.15 17.05 29.17
N ASP A 745 -58.63 15.82 29.21
CA ASP A 745 -57.22 15.52 28.93
C ASP A 745 -56.99 15.67 27.41
N VAL A 746 -56.01 16.48 27.00
CA VAL A 746 -55.67 16.73 25.60
C VAL A 746 -54.24 16.35 25.32
N THR A 747 -53.95 16.03 24.07
CA THR A 747 -52.59 15.66 23.61
C THR A 747 -51.76 16.88 23.24
N SER A 748 -52.41 17.96 22.76
CA SER A 748 -51.75 19.23 22.41
C SER A 748 -52.67 20.42 22.56
N VAL A 749 -52.09 21.60 22.78
CA VAL A 749 -52.79 22.89 22.86
C VAL A 749 -52.03 23.92 22.04
N LYS A 750 -52.70 24.64 21.17
CA LYS A 750 -52.13 25.65 20.27
C LYS A 750 -52.13 27.04 20.90
N GLU A 751 -51.35 27.92 20.26
CA GLU A 751 -51.29 29.36 20.57
C GLU A 751 -52.67 29.99 20.80
N GLY A 752 -52.75 30.89 21.80
CA GLY A 752 -53.96 31.65 22.14
C GLY A 752 -54.97 30.88 22.98
N TYR A 753 -54.71 29.65 23.38
CA TYR A 753 -55.61 28.87 24.21
C TYR A 753 -55.08 28.64 25.64
N GLU A 754 -56.00 28.56 26.57
CA GLU A 754 -55.70 28.23 27.95
C GLU A 754 -55.54 26.73 28.17
N ALA A 755 -54.57 26.34 28.99
CA ALA A 755 -54.31 24.97 29.35
C ALA A 755 -53.90 24.81 30.83
N GLY A 756 -54.19 23.64 31.38
CA GLY A 756 -53.64 23.23 32.69
C GLY A 756 -52.48 22.26 32.48
N ILE A 757 -51.29 22.67 32.90
CA ILE A 757 -50.08 21.89 32.78
C ILE A 757 -49.69 21.34 34.16
N ASN A 758 -49.42 20.03 34.25
CA ASN A 758 -48.80 19.43 35.40
C ASN A 758 -47.36 18.99 35.11
N LEU A 759 -46.42 19.43 35.93
CA LEU A 759 -45.00 19.20 35.79
C LEU A 759 -44.48 18.06 36.67
N GLY A 760 -45.35 17.09 36.94
CA GLY A 760 -44.99 15.91 37.75
C GLY A 760 -44.75 16.24 39.20
N SER A 761 -43.53 15.95 39.71
CA SER A 761 -43.13 16.21 41.12
C SER A 761 -42.72 17.64 41.40
N PHE A 762 -42.58 18.46 40.36
CA PHE A 762 -42.18 19.86 40.52
C PHE A 762 -43.34 20.75 40.93
N ASN A 763 -43.21 21.47 42.05
CA ASN A 763 -44.28 22.27 42.63
C ASN A 763 -43.90 23.75 42.85
N ASP A 764 -42.68 24.16 42.57
CA ASP A 764 -42.18 25.53 42.77
C ASP A 764 -42.47 26.40 41.54
N ILE A 765 -43.75 26.67 41.28
CA ILE A 765 -44.22 27.52 40.22
C ILE A 765 -44.83 28.80 40.75
N GLU A 766 -44.58 29.93 40.14
CA GLU A 766 -45.08 31.24 40.53
C GLU A 766 -45.94 31.87 39.38
N LEU A 767 -46.76 32.81 39.74
CA LEU A 767 -47.56 33.60 38.76
C LEU A 767 -46.61 34.46 37.92
N GLY A 768 -46.75 34.40 36.58
CA GLY A 768 -45.88 35.11 35.67
C GLY A 768 -44.63 34.31 35.21
N ASP A 769 -44.43 33.09 35.71
CA ASP A 769 -43.41 32.21 35.17
C ASP A 769 -43.80 31.78 33.74
N ILE A 770 -42.83 31.59 32.86
CA ILE A 770 -43.04 31.12 31.51
C ILE A 770 -42.56 29.65 31.42
N ILE A 771 -43.42 28.76 30.99
CA ILE A 771 -43.06 27.39 30.65
C ILE A 771 -42.67 27.39 29.18
N GLU A 772 -41.37 27.17 28.93
CA GLU A 772 -40.80 27.02 27.58
C GLU A 772 -40.67 25.54 27.27
N THR A 773 -41.31 25.07 26.20
CA THR A 773 -41.17 23.68 25.75
C THR A 773 -40.20 23.58 24.60
N PHE A 774 -39.38 22.50 24.59
CA PHE A 774 -38.41 22.27 23.54
C PHE A 774 -38.39 20.80 23.13
N GLU A 775 -38.04 20.54 21.88
CA GLU A 775 -37.82 19.22 21.32
C GLU A 775 -36.35 19.15 20.88
N MET A 776 -35.69 18.01 21.13
CA MET A 776 -34.37 17.72 20.59
C MET A 776 -34.54 17.29 19.15
N ARG A 777 -34.04 18.05 18.19
CA ARG A 777 -34.07 17.72 16.79
C ARG A 777 -32.68 17.33 16.31
N GLU A 778 -32.61 16.22 15.66
CA GLU A 778 -31.36 15.74 15.03
C GLU A 778 -30.99 16.66 13.87
N ILE A 779 -29.72 17.12 13.85
CA ILE A 779 -29.15 17.92 12.77
C ILE A 779 -28.36 16.99 11.87
N GLU A 780 -28.65 17.04 10.57
CA GLU A 780 -27.81 16.40 9.56
C GLU A 780 -26.47 17.14 9.48
N ARG A 781 -25.38 16.50 9.93
CA ARG A 781 -24.02 16.99 9.71
C ARG A 781 -23.67 16.84 8.23
N LYS A 782 -23.36 17.95 7.57
CA LYS A 782 -22.99 18.01 6.15
C LYS A 782 -21.50 17.71 5.94
#